data_bac87d06ff05e2209b172c7020ea28c4
#
_entry.id   bac87d06ff05e2209b172c7020ea28c4
#
_cell.length_a   1.000
_cell.length_b   1.000
_cell.length_c   1.000
_cell.angle_alpha   90.00
_cell.angle_beta   90.00
_cell.angle_gamma   90.00
#
_symmetry.space_group_name_H-M   'P 1'
#
loop_
_entity.id
_entity.type
_entity.pdbx_description
1 polymer ?
#
loop_
_entity_poly.entity_id
_entity_poly.type
_entity_poly.pdbx_seq_one_letter_code
_entity_poly.pdbx_strand_id
1 'polypeptide(L)'
;MNKEELLNELNPKQKEAVESIEGPILIIAGAGSGKTGVITKKIAYLVESGIPQENILALTFTDKAAAEMLDRVNKLVGSTEDIIITTFHSFCKELIEDNILGLKMNSPLKVMEDTAQLVWFIKNIDSFNLEFLKVGFKPITLVEELRKIISKFKDEFVTIEKLENYIENKSKEKLDLENYERLETLKDILKVYKHYEDYKTKNNIIDFGDMLTKIYELLKERPTILKKYQERFRYILIDEFQDTNFIQLQIVNLIAAKHQNLTVVGDDDQSIYRFRGAYLTNISEFRETYPTHKEIVLEQNYRSTKNILSVANKLISNKPDRFVKKLFTENEEGEKVTVSELINEEEQSHFILNQVQTLLKNHDYKEIAILVRRKKDAQPIIDAFDKHKMPYEFVGNSDFFREPLIKDVVSFIKIASNPIESNIEIARVLQRKQICIRAIEVTRFTRYAHKNKLSLYETFESIKEIDVDQDKFNHIKEKLNFIVSEKTVVNLPELVYKILFDIDFYKYEVSLDNKKNISLLNQFYKFTVDYYNLYRDSELEDFIDFIDYASNFEIKTETGEENNVIQVMTIHTAKGKEFPVVIVPDLVSGRLPARYRSDKFEIPKELLNGVQNEFDERELHLQEERRLFYVSITRAEKKLFITYAKRYGDNKRDSKTSQFLDEIDYTKNPNIDFIIPRADPISIKEDSIKGLIRQNYIGEIISDLHRNDYGKVLPKLMLLEKLEGNEPKSIVQNLEELDYGAILKQIEEGEIKKDKIIEEELTFSASQFTTYKRCPRIYKYNYVYRIPTLPKPYFDFGGTVHNVIEELSKKVMEGEPIDIHLAIRYLKAFWKGAGYTTEKAEREAMDDAVEILDTFIHEQQNIGTTIVEAEKNFTIKLENYSIRGFIDRVDKDGDDYIIWDYKTSKTPMSENELRKDFQLLIYDMAVQQLFGKRPKQVGLWYLRQNKKVVIEPKDEDIEAIKDQILETITKIMDEDFTPKPGWECGNCDYAILCDEREK
;
A
#
# COMPACT_ATOMS: atom_id res chain seq x y z
N MET A 1 -19.26 29.47 -30.71
CA MET A 1 -20.32 30.28 -30.00
C MET A 1 -19.89 31.72 -30.06
N ASN A 2 -20.84 32.65 -30.10
CA ASN A 2 -20.50 34.07 -30.04
C ASN A 2 -20.34 34.56 -28.59
N LYS A 3 -19.77 35.76 -28.38
CA LYS A 3 -19.53 36.33 -27.04
C LYS A 3 -20.79 36.39 -26.15
N GLU A 4 -21.94 36.74 -26.72
CA GLU A 4 -23.18 36.82 -25.94
C GLU A 4 -23.66 35.44 -25.49
N GLU A 5 -23.55 34.41 -26.36
CA GLU A 5 -23.92 33.04 -26.04
C GLU A 5 -23.04 32.47 -24.93
N LEU A 6 -21.71 32.77 -24.94
CA LEU A 6 -20.79 32.34 -23.90
C LEU A 6 -21.12 32.87 -22.49
N LEU A 7 -21.75 34.06 -22.45
CA LEU A 7 -22.06 34.77 -21.21
C LEU A 7 -23.48 34.52 -20.67
N ASN A 8 -24.39 33.98 -21.48
CA ASN A 8 -25.81 33.86 -21.13
C ASN A 8 -26.12 32.93 -19.96
N GLU A 9 -25.25 31.89 -19.76
CA GLU A 9 -25.45 30.91 -18.71
C GLU A 9 -24.68 31.25 -17.41
N LEU A 10 -23.99 32.40 -17.38
CA LEU A 10 -23.15 32.79 -16.26
C LEU A 10 -23.89 33.70 -15.28
N ASN A 11 -23.69 33.50 -13.99
CA ASN A 11 -24.10 34.44 -12.99
C ASN A 11 -23.28 35.77 -13.09
N PRO A 12 -23.71 36.86 -12.45
CA PRO A 12 -23.03 38.15 -12.56
C PRO A 12 -21.53 38.11 -12.20
N LYS A 13 -21.13 37.34 -11.20
CA LYS A 13 -19.73 37.23 -10.78
C LYS A 13 -18.90 36.37 -11.73
N GLN A 14 -19.46 35.27 -12.22
CA GLN A 14 -18.83 34.46 -13.25
C GLN A 14 -18.67 35.26 -14.56
N LYS A 15 -19.68 36.02 -14.93
CA LYS A 15 -19.63 36.92 -16.10
C LYS A 15 -18.51 37.96 -15.92
N GLU A 16 -18.46 38.64 -14.78
CA GLU A 16 -17.38 39.55 -14.43
C GLU A 16 -15.99 38.92 -14.57
N ALA A 17 -15.82 37.67 -14.11
CA ALA A 17 -14.59 36.95 -14.22
C ALA A 17 -14.16 36.60 -15.66
N VAL A 18 -15.14 36.26 -16.52
CA VAL A 18 -14.90 35.95 -17.93
C VAL A 18 -14.58 37.22 -18.74
N GLU A 19 -15.32 38.29 -18.53
CA GLU A 19 -15.17 39.59 -19.26
C GLU A 19 -13.88 40.32 -18.84
N SER A 20 -13.33 40.10 -17.66
CA SER A 20 -12.08 40.73 -17.19
C SER A 20 -10.90 40.09 -17.88
N ILE A 21 -10.36 40.68 -18.95
CA ILE A 21 -9.27 40.07 -19.75
C ILE A 21 -7.91 40.67 -19.51
N GLU A 22 -7.81 41.90 -19.08
CA GLU A 22 -6.54 42.63 -18.89
C GLU A 22 -6.13 42.69 -17.42
N GLY A 23 -4.82 42.56 -17.19
CA GLY A 23 -4.20 42.68 -15.88
C GLY A 23 -4.26 41.41 -15.05
N PRO A 24 -3.69 41.43 -13.84
CA PRO A 24 -3.69 40.26 -12.93
C PRO A 24 -5.07 40.12 -12.27
N ILE A 25 -5.61 38.90 -12.31
CA ILE A 25 -6.96 38.59 -11.82
C ILE A 25 -6.87 37.38 -10.86
N LEU A 26 -7.34 37.59 -9.64
CA LEU A 26 -7.49 36.56 -8.63
C LEU A 26 -8.97 36.17 -8.51
N ILE A 27 -9.30 34.91 -8.83
CA ILE A 27 -10.64 34.36 -8.68
C ILE A 27 -10.62 33.40 -7.50
N ILE A 28 -11.24 33.82 -6.39
CA ILE A 28 -11.45 32.96 -5.22
C ILE A 28 -12.78 32.24 -5.41
N ALA A 29 -12.73 30.94 -5.65
CA ALA A 29 -13.89 30.19 -6.08
C ALA A 29 -14.15 29.02 -5.14
N GLY A 30 -15.28 29.03 -4.44
CA GLY A 30 -15.63 27.95 -3.51
C GLY A 30 -15.94 26.61 -4.20
N ALA A 31 -16.09 25.56 -3.39
CA ALA A 31 -16.48 24.25 -3.90
C ALA A 31 -17.79 24.32 -4.71
N GLY A 32 -17.84 23.67 -5.87
CA GLY A 32 -19.03 23.62 -6.73
C GLY A 32 -19.47 24.97 -7.33
N SER A 33 -18.60 25.98 -7.35
CA SER A 33 -18.94 27.31 -7.92
C SER A 33 -18.69 27.42 -9.44
N GLY A 34 -18.32 26.32 -10.09
CA GLY A 34 -18.08 26.29 -11.55
C GLY A 34 -16.72 26.84 -11.97
N LYS A 35 -15.65 26.71 -11.14
CA LYS A 35 -14.27 27.15 -11.42
C LYS A 35 -13.81 26.85 -12.84
N THR A 36 -13.75 25.55 -13.17
CA THR A 36 -13.28 25.08 -14.49
C THR A 36 -14.16 25.58 -15.63
N GLY A 37 -15.49 25.74 -15.41
CA GLY A 37 -16.38 26.32 -16.36
C GLY A 37 -16.09 27.81 -16.65
N VAL A 38 -15.71 28.58 -15.62
CA VAL A 38 -15.30 29.98 -15.77
C VAL A 38 -14.00 30.08 -16.57
N ILE A 39 -12.99 29.23 -16.28
CA ILE A 39 -11.72 29.24 -17.03
C ILE A 39 -11.94 28.86 -18.49
N THR A 40 -12.68 27.78 -18.77
CA THR A 40 -12.93 27.33 -20.14
C THR A 40 -13.72 28.39 -20.98
N LYS A 41 -14.75 29.01 -20.36
CA LYS A 41 -15.48 30.10 -21.00
C LYS A 41 -14.63 31.38 -21.17
N LYS A 42 -13.71 31.67 -20.25
CA LYS A 42 -12.76 32.77 -20.36
C LYS A 42 -11.77 32.55 -21.50
N ILE A 43 -11.22 31.32 -21.67
CA ILE A 43 -10.35 30.96 -22.81
C ILE A 43 -11.14 31.19 -24.12
N ALA A 44 -12.37 30.66 -24.21
CA ALA A 44 -13.21 30.86 -25.38
C ALA A 44 -13.51 32.35 -25.63
N TYR A 45 -13.74 33.12 -24.58
CA TYR A 45 -14.00 34.57 -24.68
C TYR A 45 -12.78 35.36 -25.17
N LEU A 46 -11.55 34.95 -24.74
CA LEU A 46 -10.28 35.51 -25.25
C LEU A 46 -10.15 35.26 -26.77
N VAL A 47 -10.40 34.04 -27.22
CA VAL A 47 -10.35 33.67 -28.65
C VAL A 47 -11.37 34.47 -29.44
N GLU A 48 -12.64 34.56 -29.01
CA GLU A 48 -13.70 35.35 -29.62
C GLU A 48 -13.43 36.87 -29.55
N SER A 49 -12.52 37.30 -28.67
CA SER A 49 -12.07 38.69 -28.60
C SER A 49 -10.97 39.01 -29.60
N GLY A 50 -10.56 38.02 -30.40
CA GLY A 50 -9.52 38.18 -31.42
C GLY A 50 -8.09 38.00 -30.90
N ILE A 51 -7.93 37.42 -29.72
CA ILE A 51 -6.62 37.07 -29.20
C ILE A 51 -6.13 35.81 -29.96
N PRO A 52 -4.92 35.81 -30.55
CA PRO A 52 -4.34 34.63 -31.20
C PRO A 52 -4.23 33.50 -30.23
N GLN A 53 -4.61 32.29 -30.65
CA GLN A 53 -4.61 31.09 -29.81
C GLN A 53 -3.23 30.77 -29.22
N GLU A 54 -2.15 30.95 -29.98
CA GLU A 54 -0.76 30.78 -29.58
C GLU A 54 -0.33 31.74 -28.43
N ASN A 55 -1.07 32.76 -28.14
CA ASN A 55 -0.80 33.71 -27.05
C ASN A 55 -1.47 33.30 -25.73
N ILE A 56 -2.22 32.20 -25.72
CA ILE A 56 -2.96 31.71 -24.55
C ILE A 56 -2.28 30.46 -23.99
N LEU A 57 -1.94 30.50 -22.71
CA LEU A 57 -1.42 29.38 -21.93
C LEU A 57 -2.34 29.10 -20.77
N ALA A 58 -2.86 27.88 -20.67
CA ALA A 58 -3.66 27.42 -19.55
C ALA A 58 -2.95 26.25 -18.85
N LEU A 59 -2.72 26.40 -17.55
CA LEU A 59 -2.02 25.42 -16.72
C LEU A 59 -2.96 24.85 -15.66
N THR A 60 -2.87 23.54 -15.46
CA THR A 60 -3.63 22.82 -14.43
C THR A 60 -2.75 21.80 -13.72
N PHE A 61 -3.30 21.16 -12.68
CA PHE A 61 -2.52 20.28 -11.80
C PHE A 61 -2.39 18.84 -12.33
N THR A 62 -3.37 18.32 -13.10
CA THR A 62 -3.39 16.93 -13.58
C THR A 62 -3.64 16.85 -15.08
N ASP A 63 -3.06 15.83 -15.75
CA ASP A 63 -3.25 15.59 -17.17
C ASP A 63 -4.73 15.32 -17.52
N LYS A 64 -5.47 14.66 -16.62
CA LYS A 64 -6.91 14.46 -16.78
C LYS A 64 -7.68 15.80 -16.81
N ALA A 65 -7.35 16.72 -15.89
CA ALA A 65 -7.99 18.04 -15.87
C ALA A 65 -7.62 18.86 -17.10
N ALA A 66 -6.37 18.74 -17.58
CA ALA A 66 -5.94 19.38 -18.83
C ALA A 66 -6.71 18.84 -20.03
N ALA A 67 -6.86 17.52 -20.17
CA ALA A 67 -7.61 16.88 -21.24
C ALA A 67 -9.10 17.27 -21.21
N GLU A 68 -9.73 17.29 -20.02
CA GLU A 68 -11.12 17.71 -19.85
C GLU A 68 -11.32 19.19 -20.18
N MET A 69 -10.39 20.05 -19.77
CA MET A 69 -10.40 21.48 -20.09
C MET A 69 -10.29 21.69 -21.60
N LEU A 70 -9.36 20.97 -22.25
CA LEU A 70 -9.16 21.00 -23.70
C LEU A 70 -10.43 20.58 -24.45
N ASP A 71 -11.06 19.46 -24.06
CA ASP A 71 -12.31 19.00 -24.68
C ASP A 71 -13.44 20.04 -24.55
N ARG A 72 -13.59 20.64 -23.37
CA ARG A 72 -14.59 21.68 -23.13
C ARG A 72 -14.32 22.94 -23.96
N VAL A 73 -13.09 23.39 -24.06
CA VAL A 73 -12.70 24.54 -24.89
C VAL A 73 -12.92 24.23 -26.37
N ASN A 74 -12.51 23.02 -26.85
CA ASN A 74 -12.78 22.59 -28.22
C ASN A 74 -14.26 22.65 -28.60
N LYS A 75 -15.17 22.25 -27.71
CA LYS A 75 -16.63 22.34 -27.93
C LYS A 75 -17.12 23.75 -28.05
N LEU A 76 -16.44 24.71 -27.40
CA LEU A 76 -16.83 26.13 -27.42
C LEU A 76 -16.30 26.90 -28.63
N VAL A 77 -15.03 26.65 -29.04
CA VAL A 77 -14.35 27.44 -30.10
C VAL A 77 -14.13 26.67 -31.41
N GLY A 78 -14.37 25.35 -31.45
CA GLY A 78 -14.31 24.51 -32.63
C GLY A 78 -12.92 23.93 -32.94
N SER A 79 -11.81 24.62 -32.70
CA SER A 79 -10.44 24.11 -32.78
C SER A 79 -9.56 24.83 -31.78
N THR A 80 -8.62 24.07 -31.16
CA THR A 80 -7.64 24.54 -30.16
C THR A 80 -6.22 24.11 -30.49
N GLU A 81 -5.88 23.93 -31.78
CA GLU A 81 -4.57 23.39 -32.20
C GLU A 81 -3.38 24.23 -31.71
N ASP A 82 -3.56 25.54 -31.55
CA ASP A 82 -2.50 26.46 -31.15
C ASP A 82 -2.57 26.90 -29.67
N ILE A 83 -3.65 26.54 -28.94
CA ILE A 83 -3.75 26.84 -27.51
C ILE A 83 -3.00 25.79 -26.69
N ILE A 84 -2.14 26.22 -25.80
CA ILE A 84 -1.47 25.30 -24.85
C ILE A 84 -2.33 25.15 -23.60
N ILE A 85 -2.95 23.97 -23.45
CA ILE A 85 -3.70 23.57 -22.24
C ILE A 85 -3.04 22.29 -21.71
N THR A 86 -2.29 22.39 -20.61
CA THR A 86 -1.44 21.28 -20.16
C THR A 86 -1.12 21.38 -18.65
N THR A 87 -0.35 20.43 -18.11
CA THR A 87 0.18 20.50 -16.75
C THR A 87 1.49 21.29 -16.68
N PHE A 88 1.87 21.77 -15.48
CA PHE A 88 3.17 22.45 -15.28
C PHE A 88 4.36 21.61 -15.75
N HIS A 89 4.37 20.30 -15.42
CA HIS A 89 5.48 19.42 -15.80
C HIS A 89 5.53 19.19 -17.31
N SER A 90 4.42 18.93 -17.95
CA SER A 90 4.34 18.76 -19.40
C SER A 90 4.74 20.04 -20.14
N PHE A 91 4.30 21.20 -19.66
CA PHE A 91 4.74 22.50 -20.18
C PHE A 91 6.27 22.68 -20.05
N CYS A 92 6.83 22.44 -18.87
CA CYS A 92 8.28 22.59 -18.68
C CYS A 92 9.06 21.56 -19.50
N LYS A 93 8.56 20.36 -19.70
CA LYS A 93 9.17 19.36 -20.59
C LYS A 93 9.23 19.86 -22.04
N GLU A 94 8.14 20.42 -22.56
CA GLU A 94 8.11 21.03 -23.90
C GLU A 94 9.13 22.17 -24.01
N LEU A 95 9.21 23.03 -22.99
CA LEU A 95 10.23 24.11 -22.97
C LEU A 95 11.67 23.57 -22.95
N ILE A 96 11.93 22.45 -22.26
CA ILE A 96 13.24 21.80 -22.26
C ILE A 96 13.57 21.28 -23.65
N GLU A 97 12.65 20.56 -24.27
CA GLU A 97 12.80 20.02 -25.64
C GLU A 97 13.07 21.13 -26.66
N ASP A 98 12.35 22.24 -26.56
CA ASP A 98 12.57 23.45 -27.39
C ASP A 98 13.96 24.11 -27.19
N ASN A 99 14.56 23.94 -26.00
CA ASN A 99 15.81 24.61 -25.63
C ASN A 99 16.93 23.63 -25.25
N ILE A 100 16.89 22.41 -25.74
CA ILE A 100 17.78 21.32 -25.34
C ILE A 100 19.27 21.67 -25.50
N LEU A 101 19.63 22.40 -26.58
CA LEU A 101 20.99 22.88 -26.81
C LEU A 101 21.42 23.98 -25.79
N GLY A 102 20.46 24.85 -25.43
CA GLY A 102 20.67 25.90 -24.43
C GLY A 102 20.94 25.33 -23.03
N LEU A 103 20.34 24.17 -22.74
CA LEU A 103 20.51 23.42 -21.51
C LEU A 103 21.70 22.46 -21.53
N LYS A 104 22.44 22.38 -22.67
CA LYS A 104 23.56 21.45 -22.87
C LYS A 104 23.16 19.98 -22.68
N MET A 105 21.94 19.62 -23.08
CA MET A 105 21.37 18.26 -23.01
C MET A 105 21.32 17.62 -24.39
N ASN A 106 21.19 16.30 -24.44
CA ASN A 106 21.09 15.54 -25.68
C ASN A 106 19.64 15.06 -25.92
N SER A 107 19.25 14.91 -27.18
CA SER A 107 17.98 14.28 -27.55
C SER A 107 18.23 12.79 -27.89
N PRO A 108 17.30 11.85 -27.56
CA PRO A 108 16.06 12.10 -26.82
C PRO A 108 16.28 12.25 -25.31
N LEU A 109 15.45 13.08 -24.70
CA LEU A 109 15.48 13.30 -23.24
C LEU A 109 14.89 12.08 -22.52
N LYS A 110 15.62 11.54 -21.56
CA LYS A 110 15.17 10.43 -20.74
C LYS A 110 14.59 10.99 -19.42
N VAL A 111 13.35 10.62 -19.11
CA VAL A 111 12.69 10.99 -17.86
C VAL A 111 12.73 9.83 -16.91
N MET A 112 13.28 10.05 -15.71
CA MET A 112 13.30 9.07 -14.62
C MET A 112 12.04 9.23 -13.76
N GLU A 113 11.12 8.29 -13.89
CA GLU A 113 9.90 8.26 -13.08
C GLU A 113 10.19 7.79 -11.64
N ASP A 114 9.22 8.01 -10.73
CA ASP A 114 9.33 7.72 -9.29
C ASP A 114 9.85 6.32 -8.98
N THR A 115 9.37 5.30 -9.70
CA THR A 115 9.76 3.90 -9.48
C THR A 115 11.20 3.64 -9.91
N ALA A 116 11.60 4.18 -11.06
CA ALA A 116 12.98 4.07 -11.57
C ALA A 116 13.96 4.81 -10.66
N GLN A 117 13.56 5.97 -10.13
CA GLN A 117 14.31 6.74 -9.15
C GLN A 117 14.58 5.90 -7.89
N LEU A 118 13.53 5.26 -7.36
CA LEU A 118 13.62 4.43 -6.16
C LEU A 118 14.61 3.28 -6.33
N VAL A 119 14.53 2.55 -7.45
CA VAL A 119 15.44 1.45 -7.77
C VAL A 119 16.88 1.94 -7.86
N TRP A 120 17.10 3.10 -8.49
CA TRP A 120 18.42 3.68 -8.55
C TRP A 120 18.99 3.96 -7.16
N PHE A 121 18.20 4.55 -6.26
CA PHE A 121 18.61 4.80 -4.89
C PHE A 121 18.97 3.53 -4.13
N ILE A 122 18.16 2.45 -4.28
CA ILE A 122 18.41 1.17 -3.61
C ILE A 122 19.71 0.55 -4.11
N LYS A 123 19.92 0.49 -5.44
CA LYS A 123 21.14 -0.08 -6.02
C LYS A 123 22.40 0.68 -5.62
N ASN A 124 22.30 1.98 -5.35
CA ASN A 124 23.44 2.83 -5.04
C ASN A 124 23.59 3.14 -3.55
N ILE A 125 22.75 2.59 -2.66
CA ILE A 125 22.73 2.96 -1.23
C ILE A 125 24.08 2.77 -0.55
N ASP A 126 24.85 1.72 -0.91
CA ASP A 126 26.15 1.43 -0.36
C ASP A 126 27.24 2.37 -0.89
N SER A 127 27.09 2.86 -2.13
CA SER A 127 28.03 3.78 -2.74
C SER A 127 27.97 5.19 -2.17
N PHE A 128 26.89 5.55 -1.45
CA PHE A 128 26.75 6.87 -0.86
C PHE A 128 27.68 7.14 0.33
N ASN A 129 28.31 6.10 0.87
CA ASN A 129 29.24 6.22 2.01
C ASN A 129 28.64 7.04 3.17
N LEU A 130 27.42 6.67 3.59
CA LEU A 130 26.72 7.34 4.68
C LEU A 130 27.46 7.08 6.00
N GLU A 131 27.71 8.15 6.75
CA GLU A 131 28.48 8.08 8.00
C GLU A 131 27.56 8.11 9.23
N PHE A 132 26.52 8.92 9.18
CA PHE A 132 25.58 9.11 10.28
C PHE A 132 24.30 8.30 10.10
N LEU A 133 23.78 8.26 8.88
CA LEU A 133 22.56 7.50 8.56
C LEU A 133 22.85 6.02 8.43
N LYS A 134 22.22 5.19 9.28
CA LYS A 134 22.35 3.74 9.22
C LYS A 134 21.38 3.13 8.21
N VAL A 135 21.88 2.27 7.34
CA VAL A 135 21.09 1.62 6.29
C VAL A 135 20.10 0.61 6.87
N GLY A 136 20.49 -0.13 7.92
CA GLY A 136 19.63 -1.11 8.60
C GLY A 136 19.19 -2.29 7.71
N PHE A 137 18.35 -3.19 8.27
CA PHE A 137 17.85 -4.37 7.57
C PHE A 137 16.81 -4.09 6.46
N LYS A 138 16.26 -2.87 6.41
CA LYS A 138 15.29 -2.43 5.41
C LYS A 138 15.75 -1.13 4.75
N PRO A 139 16.63 -1.21 3.76
CA PRO A 139 17.15 -0.03 3.05
C PRO A 139 16.06 0.84 2.49
N ILE A 140 14.96 0.23 2.05
CA ILE A 140 13.85 0.88 1.36
C ILE A 140 13.25 2.05 2.14
N THR A 141 13.09 1.92 3.45
CA THR A 141 12.54 3.00 4.29
C THR A 141 13.44 4.23 4.32
N LEU A 142 14.76 4.02 4.38
CA LEU A 142 15.72 5.12 4.32
C LEU A 142 15.74 5.76 2.93
N VAL A 143 15.71 4.94 1.88
CA VAL A 143 15.70 5.39 0.48
C VAL A 143 14.46 6.25 0.18
N GLU A 144 13.27 5.83 0.65
CA GLU A 144 12.05 6.63 0.50
C GLU A 144 12.16 8.01 1.13
N GLU A 145 12.70 8.08 2.35
CA GLU A 145 12.90 9.35 3.05
C GLU A 145 13.95 10.22 2.37
N LEU A 146 15.05 9.63 1.85
CA LEU A 146 16.06 10.35 1.08
C LEU A 146 15.48 10.90 -0.23
N ARG A 147 14.72 10.09 -0.97
CA ARG A 147 14.06 10.53 -2.20
C ARG A 147 13.09 11.67 -1.93
N LYS A 148 12.28 11.53 -0.87
CA LYS A 148 11.27 12.52 -0.47
C LYS A 148 11.90 13.87 -0.10
N ILE A 149 12.99 13.87 0.66
CA ILE A 149 13.67 15.13 1.03
C ILE A 149 14.34 15.80 -0.18
N ILE A 150 14.94 15.03 -1.09
CA ILE A 150 15.53 15.57 -2.31
C ILE A 150 14.45 16.17 -3.23
N SER A 151 13.31 15.53 -3.36
CA SER A 151 12.16 16.10 -4.09
C SER A 151 11.73 17.43 -3.47
N LYS A 152 11.60 17.48 -2.13
CA LYS A 152 11.26 18.74 -1.43
C LYS A 152 12.31 19.83 -1.63
N PHE A 153 13.60 19.49 -1.67
CA PHE A 153 14.65 20.47 -1.99
C PHE A 153 14.43 21.11 -3.37
N LYS A 154 14.03 20.33 -4.36
CA LYS A 154 13.72 20.83 -5.70
C LYS A 154 12.49 21.70 -5.74
N ASP A 155 11.41 21.29 -5.06
CA ASP A 155 10.16 22.04 -4.95
C ASP A 155 10.35 23.42 -4.31
N GLU A 156 11.27 23.50 -3.34
CA GLU A 156 11.65 24.72 -2.62
C GLU A 156 12.87 25.45 -3.26
N PHE A 157 13.36 24.95 -4.39
CA PHE A 157 14.56 25.47 -5.05
C PHE A 157 15.77 25.57 -4.11
N VAL A 158 16.02 24.52 -3.31
CA VAL A 158 17.22 24.36 -2.50
C VAL A 158 18.28 23.65 -3.32
N THR A 159 19.17 24.43 -3.93
CA THR A 159 20.27 23.90 -4.74
C THR A 159 21.36 23.26 -3.87
N ILE A 160 22.17 22.39 -4.48
CA ILE A 160 23.34 21.78 -3.81
C ILE A 160 24.22 22.86 -3.20
N GLU A 161 24.53 23.93 -3.94
CA GLU A 161 25.36 25.06 -3.46
C GLU A 161 24.74 25.75 -2.24
N LYS A 162 23.41 25.98 -2.25
CA LYS A 162 22.70 26.59 -1.12
C LYS A 162 22.78 25.71 0.13
N LEU A 163 22.63 24.40 -0.05
CA LEU A 163 22.74 23.44 1.04
C LEU A 163 24.16 23.31 1.57
N GLU A 164 25.18 23.31 0.71
CA GLU A 164 26.58 23.30 1.10
C GLU A 164 26.94 24.52 1.94
N ASN A 165 26.62 25.73 1.45
CA ASN A 165 26.82 26.97 2.16
C ASN A 165 26.14 26.97 3.54
N TYR A 166 24.94 26.45 3.65
CA TYR A 166 24.25 26.31 4.93
C TYR A 166 25.00 25.39 5.89
N ILE A 167 25.41 24.20 5.42
CA ILE A 167 26.13 23.20 6.22
C ILE A 167 27.50 23.78 6.67
N GLU A 168 28.23 24.43 5.79
CA GLU A 168 29.51 25.05 6.14
C GLU A 168 29.37 26.15 7.22
N ASN A 169 28.35 26.99 7.10
CA ASN A 169 28.11 28.04 8.08
C ASN A 169 27.69 27.48 9.43
N LYS A 170 26.75 26.51 9.46
CA LYS A 170 26.30 25.86 10.69
C LYS A 170 27.39 25.02 11.36
N SER A 171 28.33 24.44 10.60
CA SER A 171 29.46 23.68 11.14
C SER A 171 30.43 24.54 11.95
N LYS A 172 30.42 25.88 11.76
CA LYS A 172 31.25 26.83 12.51
C LYS A 172 30.62 27.29 13.82
N GLU A 173 29.31 26.97 14.02
CA GLU A 173 28.58 27.36 15.22
C GLU A 173 28.76 26.29 16.33
N LYS A 174 28.59 26.70 17.59
CA LYS A 174 28.53 25.74 18.71
C LYS A 174 27.12 25.18 18.79
N LEU A 175 26.94 23.91 18.43
CA LEU A 175 25.67 23.25 18.37
C LEU A 175 25.41 22.42 19.64
N ASP A 176 24.15 22.29 20.04
CA ASP A 176 23.69 21.27 20.96
C ASP A 176 23.63 19.90 20.25
N LEU A 177 23.33 18.84 20.99
CA LEU A 177 23.33 17.48 20.46
C LEU A 177 22.30 17.30 19.33
N GLU A 178 21.10 17.83 19.50
CA GLU A 178 20.03 17.70 18.48
C GLU A 178 20.38 18.41 17.18
N ASN A 179 20.88 19.64 17.25
CA ASN A 179 21.30 20.39 16.06
C ASN A 179 22.56 19.80 15.42
N TYR A 180 23.46 19.18 16.21
CA TYR A 180 24.60 18.43 15.67
C TYR A 180 24.14 17.21 14.88
N GLU A 181 23.22 16.38 15.42
CA GLU A 181 22.68 15.22 14.74
C GLU A 181 21.94 15.60 13.45
N ARG A 182 21.19 16.70 13.47
CA ARG A 182 20.54 17.25 12.27
C ARG A 182 21.56 17.66 11.21
N LEU A 183 22.67 18.30 11.63
CA LEU A 183 23.71 18.72 10.69
C LEU A 183 24.43 17.55 10.05
N GLU A 184 24.78 16.51 10.82
CA GLU A 184 25.41 15.29 10.30
C GLU A 184 24.47 14.55 9.33
N THR A 185 23.16 14.50 9.66
CA THR A 185 22.13 13.97 8.76
C THR A 185 22.10 14.74 7.43
N LEU A 186 22.14 16.08 7.47
CA LEU A 186 22.15 16.90 6.25
C LEU A 186 23.42 16.69 5.41
N LYS A 187 24.59 16.43 6.04
CA LYS A 187 25.82 16.10 5.31
C LYS A 187 25.67 14.80 4.52
N ASP A 188 25.09 13.77 5.11
CA ASP A 188 24.82 12.51 4.41
C ASP A 188 23.80 12.70 3.29
N ILE A 189 22.71 13.44 3.54
CA ILE A 189 21.72 13.78 2.50
C ILE A 189 22.38 14.55 1.35
N LEU A 190 23.27 15.49 1.62
CA LEU A 190 24.01 16.22 0.59
C LEU A 190 24.88 15.30 -0.26
N LYS A 191 25.58 14.31 0.35
CA LYS A 191 26.35 13.30 -0.40
C LYS A 191 25.46 12.56 -1.38
N VAL A 192 24.28 12.10 -0.92
CA VAL A 192 23.30 11.40 -1.75
C VAL A 192 22.79 12.29 -2.87
N TYR A 193 22.42 13.54 -2.56
CA TYR A 193 21.92 14.50 -3.54
C TYR A 193 22.94 14.75 -4.66
N LYS A 194 24.20 14.94 -4.31
CA LYS A 194 25.30 15.10 -5.29
C LYS A 194 25.44 13.87 -6.19
N HIS A 195 25.52 12.67 -5.61
CA HIS A 195 25.62 11.43 -6.38
C HIS A 195 24.45 11.26 -7.36
N TYR A 196 23.25 11.62 -6.92
CA TYR A 196 22.04 11.52 -7.74
C TYR A 196 22.07 12.49 -8.92
N GLU A 197 22.42 13.77 -8.69
CA GLU A 197 22.51 14.77 -9.74
C GLU A 197 23.66 14.47 -10.74
N ASP A 198 24.80 13.99 -10.23
CA ASP A 198 25.92 13.57 -11.07
C ASP A 198 25.55 12.41 -11.99
N TYR A 199 24.85 11.39 -11.46
CA TYR A 199 24.38 10.27 -12.25
C TYR A 199 23.43 10.73 -13.36
N LYS A 200 22.42 11.54 -13.05
CA LYS A 200 21.47 12.07 -14.03
C LYS A 200 22.17 12.88 -15.13
N THR A 201 23.08 13.72 -14.73
CA THR A 201 23.84 14.55 -15.68
C THR A 201 24.69 13.70 -16.62
N LYS A 202 25.42 12.71 -16.10
CA LYS A 202 26.26 11.81 -16.91
C LYS A 202 25.45 10.96 -17.91
N ASN A 203 24.22 10.59 -17.55
CA ASN A 203 23.39 9.72 -18.37
C ASN A 203 22.32 10.46 -19.18
N ASN A 204 22.31 11.79 -19.17
CA ASN A 204 21.32 12.64 -19.84
C ASN A 204 19.89 12.31 -19.40
N ILE A 205 19.69 12.18 -18.09
CA ILE A 205 18.41 11.85 -17.45
C ILE A 205 17.94 13.06 -16.64
N ILE A 206 16.62 13.29 -16.64
CA ILE A 206 15.96 14.25 -15.74
C ILE A 206 14.84 13.56 -14.95
N ASP A 207 14.55 14.08 -13.77
CA ASP A 207 13.34 13.74 -13.03
C ASP A 207 12.29 14.86 -13.12
N PHE A 208 11.12 14.65 -12.51
CA PHE A 208 10.05 15.65 -12.51
C PHE A 208 10.46 16.97 -11.85
N GLY A 209 11.25 16.95 -10.77
CA GLY A 209 11.75 18.16 -10.12
C GLY A 209 12.71 18.94 -11.03
N ASP A 210 13.53 18.23 -11.82
CA ASP A 210 14.47 18.89 -12.76
C ASP A 210 13.73 19.64 -13.87
N MET A 211 12.55 19.16 -14.28
CA MET A 211 11.79 19.87 -15.32
C MET A 211 11.49 21.30 -14.90
N LEU A 212 11.13 21.49 -13.64
CA LEU A 212 10.83 22.80 -13.09
C LEU A 212 12.10 23.61 -12.80
N THR A 213 13.09 23.03 -12.11
CA THR A 213 14.30 23.74 -11.70
C THR A 213 15.13 24.21 -12.88
N LYS A 214 15.33 23.34 -13.89
CA LYS A 214 16.11 23.69 -15.11
C LYS A 214 15.44 24.78 -15.95
N ILE A 215 14.10 24.77 -16.06
CA ILE A 215 13.38 25.85 -16.76
C ILE A 215 13.45 27.15 -15.98
N TYR A 216 13.30 27.10 -14.66
CA TYR A 216 13.44 28.31 -13.85
C TYR A 216 14.82 28.93 -13.98
N GLU A 217 15.89 28.13 -13.90
CA GLU A 217 17.28 28.58 -14.11
C GLU A 217 17.47 29.13 -15.52
N LEU A 218 17.03 28.41 -16.55
CA LEU A 218 17.14 28.84 -17.96
C LEU A 218 16.50 30.20 -18.17
N LEU A 219 15.29 30.42 -17.65
CA LEU A 219 14.55 31.68 -17.82
C LEU A 219 15.22 32.81 -17.06
N LYS A 220 15.84 32.55 -15.89
CA LYS A 220 16.65 33.58 -15.14
C LYS A 220 17.93 33.94 -15.83
N GLU A 221 18.66 32.95 -16.35
CA GLU A 221 19.98 33.15 -16.90
C GLU A 221 20.01 33.60 -18.35
N ARG A 222 18.88 33.37 -19.10
CA ARG A 222 18.79 33.67 -20.54
C ARG A 222 17.65 34.64 -20.87
N PRO A 223 17.87 35.95 -20.71
CA PRO A 223 16.85 36.98 -20.97
C PRO A 223 16.25 36.92 -22.37
N THR A 224 17.01 36.46 -23.39
CA THR A 224 16.52 36.31 -24.75
C THR A 224 15.48 35.20 -24.88
N ILE A 225 15.68 34.07 -24.15
CA ILE A 225 14.73 32.95 -24.11
C ILE A 225 13.50 33.39 -23.31
N LEU A 226 13.69 34.03 -22.15
CA LEU A 226 12.58 34.57 -21.36
C LEU A 226 11.72 35.53 -22.20
N LYS A 227 12.35 36.46 -22.92
CA LYS A 227 11.64 37.39 -23.79
C LYS A 227 10.81 36.68 -24.86
N LYS A 228 11.33 35.58 -25.49
CA LYS A 228 10.60 34.76 -26.46
C LYS A 228 9.29 34.27 -25.88
N TYR A 229 9.30 33.71 -24.66
CA TYR A 229 8.08 33.16 -24.03
C TYR A 229 7.18 34.26 -23.47
N GLN A 230 7.71 35.38 -23.00
CA GLN A 230 6.89 36.55 -22.63
C GLN A 230 6.14 37.16 -23.81
N GLU A 231 6.73 37.14 -25.01
CA GLU A 231 6.07 37.60 -26.25
C GLU A 231 5.00 36.60 -26.73
N ARG A 232 5.29 35.29 -26.61
CA ARG A 232 4.38 34.22 -27.01
C ARG A 232 3.17 34.15 -26.07
N PHE A 233 3.37 34.03 -24.76
CA PHE A 233 2.30 33.82 -23.79
C PHE A 233 1.83 35.15 -23.17
N ARG A 234 0.91 35.79 -23.81
CA ARG A 234 0.37 37.10 -23.37
C ARG A 234 -0.74 36.96 -22.33
N TYR A 235 -1.45 35.83 -22.36
CA TYR A 235 -2.54 35.51 -21.43
C TYR A 235 -2.27 34.15 -20.79
N ILE A 236 -2.13 34.15 -19.48
CA ILE A 236 -1.83 32.96 -18.71
C ILE A 236 -2.97 32.71 -17.73
N LEU A 237 -3.49 31.47 -17.73
CA LEU A 237 -4.56 31.04 -16.84
C LEU A 237 -4.09 29.86 -16.02
N ILE A 238 -4.37 29.85 -14.72
CA ILE A 238 -3.99 28.77 -13.81
C ILE A 238 -5.22 28.30 -13.08
N ASP A 239 -5.57 27.00 -13.23
CA ASP A 239 -6.60 26.34 -12.43
C ASP A 239 -5.97 25.68 -11.21
N GLU A 240 -6.76 25.50 -10.14
CA GLU A 240 -6.34 24.91 -8.85
C GLU A 240 -5.09 25.60 -8.29
N PHE A 241 -5.02 26.91 -8.38
CA PHE A 241 -3.85 27.72 -8.00
C PHE A 241 -3.33 27.45 -6.59
N GLN A 242 -4.22 27.08 -5.64
CA GLN A 242 -3.85 26.72 -4.27
C GLN A 242 -2.95 25.47 -4.15
N ASP A 243 -2.81 24.68 -5.22
CA ASP A 243 -1.99 23.47 -5.22
C ASP A 243 -0.61 23.67 -5.89
N THR A 244 -0.32 24.87 -6.39
CA THR A 244 0.99 25.17 -7.00
C THR A 244 2.10 25.25 -5.94
N ASN A 245 3.31 24.77 -6.29
CA ASN A 245 4.49 24.89 -5.43
C ASN A 245 5.26 26.21 -5.73
N PHE A 246 6.25 26.51 -4.89
CA PHE A 246 7.01 27.78 -5.01
C PHE A 246 7.62 27.94 -6.41
N ILE A 247 8.33 26.95 -6.94
CA ILE A 247 9.05 27.08 -8.21
C ILE A 247 8.09 27.21 -9.41
N GLN A 248 6.93 26.55 -9.38
CA GLN A 248 5.89 26.72 -10.39
C GLN A 248 5.38 28.17 -10.45
N LEU A 249 5.12 28.75 -9.27
CA LEU A 249 4.71 30.15 -9.16
C LEU A 249 5.79 31.09 -9.71
N GLN A 250 7.06 30.84 -9.38
CA GLN A 250 8.16 31.67 -9.88
C GLN A 250 8.33 31.59 -11.41
N ILE A 251 8.18 30.42 -12.02
CA ILE A 251 8.20 30.27 -13.50
C ILE A 251 7.10 31.13 -14.13
N VAL A 252 5.87 31.03 -13.61
CA VAL A 252 4.74 31.81 -14.13
C VAL A 252 4.99 33.30 -13.96
N ASN A 253 5.46 33.74 -12.78
CA ASN A 253 5.75 35.15 -12.53
C ASN A 253 6.78 35.70 -13.51
N LEU A 254 7.84 34.95 -13.85
CA LEU A 254 8.82 35.36 -14.85
C LEU A 254 8.19 35.54 -16.23
N ILE A 255 7.36 34.59 -16.69
CA ILE A 255 6.74 34.65 -18.01
C ILE A 255 5.67 35.77 -18.06
N ALA A 256 4.87 35.90 -17.02
CA ALA A 256 3.78 36.88 -16.92
C ALA A 256 4.31 38.33 -16.76
N ALA A 257 5.54 38.55 -16.32
CA ALA A 257 6.09 39.83 -15.88
C ALA A 257 5.89 40.96 -16.90
N LYS A 258 5.93 40.68 -18.20
CA LYS A 258 5.83 41.68 -19.27
C LYS A 258 4.39 42.19 -19.47
N HIS A 259 3.39 41.30 -19.58
CA HIS A 259 2.02 41.64 -19.92
C HIS A 259 1.10 41.69 -18.70
N GLN A 260 1.45 40.97 -17.62
CA GLN A 260 0.70 40.83 -16.38
C GLN A 260 -0.77 40.34 -16.54
N ASN A 261 -1.12 39.80 -17.71
CA ASN A 261 -2.44 39.20 -17.94
C ASN A 261 -2.46 37.77 -17.39
N LEU A 262 -2.38 37.68 -16.07
CA LEU A 262 -2.36 36.46 -15.31
C LEU A 262 -3.68 36.29 -14.56
N THR A 263 -4.46 35.28 -14.95
CA THR A 263 -5.68 34.87 -14.24
C THR A 263 -5.41 33.62 -13.43
N VAL A 264 -5.55 33.68 -12.12
CA VAL A 264 -5.45 32.52 -11.23
C VAL A 264 -6.80 32.21 -10.60
N VAL A 265 -7.17 30.92 -10.56
CA VAL A 265 -8.40 30.45 -9.93
C VAL A 265 -8.06 29.44 -8.85
N GLY A 266 -8.56 29.65 -7.65
CA GLY A 266 -8.24 28.76 -6.54
C GLY A 266 -9.27 28.77 -5.41
N ASP A 267 -9.16 27.77 -4.54
CA ASP A 267 -9.92 27.62 -3.32
C ASP A 267 -9.01 27.21 -2.16
N ASP A 268 -8.68 28.15 -1.29
CA ASP A 268 -7.83 27.91 -0.11
C ASP A 268 -8.43 26.86 0.86
N ASP A 269 -9.77 26.66 0.83
CA ASP A 269 -10.45 25.63 1.61
C ASP A 269 -10.32 24.22 0.99
N GLN A 270 -9.78 24.11 -0.24
CA GLN A 270 -9.51 22.85 -0.94
C GLN A 270 -8.02 22.56 -1.15
N SER A 271 -7.12 23.31 -0.51
CA SER A 271 -5.67 23.04 -0.54
C SER A 271 -5.33 21.81 0.34
N ILE A 272 -5.12 20.65 -0.29
CA ILE A 272 -4.90 19.36 0.39
C ILE A 272 -3.65 18.61 -0.12
N TYR A 273 -2.74 19.31 -0.82
CA TYR A 273 -1.52 18.74 -1.39
C TYR A 273 -0.23 19.35 -0.79
N ARG A 274 -0.29 19.83 0.46
CA ARG A 274 0.89 20.33 1.17
C ARG A 274 2.01 19.29 1.24
N PHE A 275 1.67 18.02 1.43
CA PHE A 275 2.62 16.90 1.44
C PHE A 275 3.35 16.70 0.10
N ARG A 276 2.85 17.32 -1.00
CA ARG A 276 3.48 17.37 -2.33
C ARG A 276 4.13 18.72 -2.62
N GLY A 277 4.43 19.53 -1.60
CA GLY A 277 5.06 20.81 -1.76
C GLY A 277 4.12 21.97 -2.14
N ALA A 278 2.76 21.76 -2.10
CA ALA A 278 1.86 22.88 -2.32
C ALA A 278 2.08 24.00 -1.30
N TYR A 279 2.21 25.21 -1.80
CA TYR A 279 2.60 26.36 -1.01
C TYR A 279 1.36 27.05 -0.42
N LEU A 280 1.24 27.05 0.90
CA LEU A 280 0.02 27.52 1.60
C LEU A 280 -0.25 29.01 1.43
N THR A 281 0.76 29.79 1.08
CA THR A 281 0.69 31.26 0.99
C THR A 281 0.56 31.75 -0.45
N ASN A 282 0.30 30.87 -1.44
CA ASN A 282 0.20 31.23 -2.85
C ASN A 282 -0.72 32.43 -3.11
N ILE A 283 -1.89 32.45 -2.50
CA ILE A 283 -2.86 33.53 -2.68
C ILE A 283 -2.33 34.84 -2.05
N SER A 284 -1.68 34.75 -0.89
CA SER A 284 -1.09 35.94 -0.25
C SER A 284 0.10 36.47 -1.06
N GLU A 285 0.96 35.58 -1.56
CA GLU A 285 2.09 35.98 -2.41
C GLU A 285 1.63 36.58 -3.74
N PHE A 286 0.54 36.07 -4.34
CA PHE A 286 -0.05 36.66 -5.52
C PHE A 286 -0.51 38.10 -5.26
N ARG A 287 -1.17 38.36 -4.12
CA ARG A 287 -1.59 39.72 -3.73
C ARG A 287 -0.43 40.67 -3.51
N GLU A 288 0.65 40.20 -2.93
CA GLU A 288 1.87 40.98 -2.72
C GLU A 288 2.60 41.26 -4.05
N THR A 289 2.71 40.24 -4.91
CA THR A 289 3.39 40.37 -6.21
C THR A 289 2.61 41.27 -7.18
N TYR A 290 1.29 41.21 -7.12
CA TYR A 290 0.39 41.97 -8.00
C TYR A 290 -0.57 42.89 -7.20
N PRO A 291 -0.08 44.01 -6.61
CA PRO A 291 -0.93 44.86 -5.75
C PRO A 291 -2.15 45.48 -6.46
N THR A 292 -2.09 45.56 -7.80
CA THR A 292 -3.17 46.11 -8.63
C THR A 292 -4.13 45.06 -9.15
N HIS A 293 -4.06 43.82 -8.64
CA HIS A 293 -4.92 42.75 -9.11
C HIS A 293 -6.42 43.02 -8.90
N LYS A 294 -7.22 42.47 -9.79
CA LYS A 294 -8.67 42.42 -9.61
C LYS A 294 -9.05 41.16 -8.88
N GLU A 295 -9.74 41.25 -7.74
CA GLU A 295 -10.22 40.12 -6.98
C GLU A 295 -11.69 39.85 -7.22
N ILE A 296 -12.07 38.61 -7.53
CA ILE A 296 -13.46 38.19 -7.79
C ILE A 296 -13.75 36.95 -6.95
N VAL A 297 -14.82 37.01 -6.15
CA VAL A 297 -15.21 35.88 -5.29
C VAL A 297 -16.45 35.20 -5.86
N LEU A 298 -16.35 33.87 -6.10
CA LEU A 298 -17.46 33.04 -6.58
C LEU A 298 -18.04 32.25 -5.41
N GLU A 299 -19.21 32.67 -4.91
CA GLU A 299 -19.84 32.14 -3.72
C GLU A 299 -21.05 31.23 -3.99
N GLN A 300 -21.64 31.28 -5.20
CA GLN A 300 -22.77 30.45 -5.54
C GLN A 300 -22.33 29.02 -5.88
N ASN A 301 -22.82 28.07 -5.09
CA ASN A 301 -22.59 26.64 -5.32
C ASN A 301 -23.74 26.07 -6.16
N TYR A 302 -23.40 25.32 -7.23
CA TYR A 302 -24.35 24.68 -8.15
C TYR A 302 -24.42 23.16 -7.95
N ARG A 303 -23.59 22.58 -7.07
CA ARG A 303 -23.45 21.16 -6.89
C ARG A 303 -24.37 20.60 -5.81
N SER A 304 -24.22 21.08 -4.60
CA SER A 304 -24.77 20.45 -3.40
C SER A 304 -26.10 21.04 -2.97
N THR A 305 -26.90 20.26 -2.25
CA THR A 305 -28.11 20.72 -1.58
C THR A 305 -27.78 21.69 -0.43
N LYS A 306 -28.82 22.46 0.03
CA LYS A 306 -28.64 23.43 1.13
C LYS A 306 -28.17 22.80 2.42
N ASN A 307 -28.69 21.61 2.77
CA ASN A 307 -28.31 20.92 4.00
C ASN A 307 -26.82 20.50 3.99
N ILE A 308 -26.34 19.90 2.90
CA ILE A 308 -24.93 19.54 2.74
C ILE A 308 -24.03 20.76 2.81
N LEU A 309 -24.38 21.83 2.09
CA LEU A 309 -23.58 23.04 2.06
C LEU A 309 -23.54 23.76 3.40
N SER A 310 -24.64 23.72 4.17
CA SER A 310 -24.69 24.27 5.53
C SER A 310 -23.71 23.56 6.47
N VAL A 311 -23.65 22.23 6.42
CA VAL A 311 -22.70 21.43 7.21
C VAL A 311 -21.26 21.73 6.81
N ALA A 312 -20.96 21.80 5.49
CA ALA A 312 -19.66 22.16 4.98
C ALA A 312 -19.20 23.56 5.44
N ASN A 313 -20.08 24.57 5.33
CA ASN A 313 -19.80 25.94 5.79
C ASN A 313 -19.54 25.98 7.30
N LYS A 314 -20.30 25.22 8.11
CA LYS A 314 -20.11 25.16 9.56
C LYS A 314 -18.74 24.56 9.92
N LEU A 315 -18.33 23.49 9.26
CA LEU A 315 -17.00 22.87 9.45
C LEU A 315 -15.89 23.87 9.15
N ILE A 316 -15.90 24.44 7.95
CA ILE A 316 -14.77 25.24 7.45
C ILE A 316 -14.69 26.61 8.15
N SER A 317 -15.77 27.06 8.80
CA SER A 317 -15.76 28.30 9.59
C SER A 317 -14.85 28.24 10.82
N ASN A 318 -14.41 27.03 11.22
CA ASN A 318 -13.46 26.83 12.32
C ASN A 318 -11.97 26.92 11.85
N LYS A 319 -11.73 27.15 10.56
CA LYS A 319 -10.37 27.38 10.04
C LYS A 319 -9.90 28.80 10.41
N PRO A 320 -8.77 28.96 11.11
CA PRO A 320 -8.13 30.27 11.28
C PRO A 320 -7.67 30.80 9.91
N ASP A 321 -7.50 32.08 9.80
CA ASP A 321 -7.00 32.79 8.59
C ASP A 321 -7.73 32.45 7.29
N ARG A 322 -9.02 32.16 7.39
CA ARG A 322 -9.86 31.90 6.22
C ARG A 322 -10.14 33.19 5.45
N PHE A 323 -9.99 33.14 4.13
CA PHE A 323 -10.55 34.18 3.27
C PHE A 323 -12.08 34.19 3.41
N VAL A 324 -12.66 35.36 3.71
CA VAL A 324 -14.07 35.49 4.01
C VAL A 324 -14.88 35.24 2.72
N LYS A 325 -15.44 34.05 2.61
CA LYS A 325 -16.42 33.66 1.58
C LYS A 325 -17.53 32.87 2.26
N LYS A 326 -18.76 33.09 1.86
CA LYS A 326 -19.93 32.39 2.36
C LYS A 326 -20.65 31.71 1.22
N LEU A 327 -20.40 30.41 1.06
CA LEU A 327 -21.08 29.68 -0.01
C LEU A 327 -22.57 29.59 0.26
N PHE A 328 -23.35 29.85 -0.79
CA PHE A 328 -24.80 29.68 -0.83
C PHE A 328 -25.21 28.88 -2.06
N THR A 329 -26.38 28.29 -2.04
CA THR A 329 -26.94 27.59 -3.19
C THR A 329 -28.44 27.89 -3.35
N GLU A 330 -28.89 27.91 -4.59
CA GLU A 330 -30.30 27.97 -4.97
C GLU A 330 -30.91 26.58 -5.17
N ASN A 331 -30.09 25.52 -5.07
CA ASN A 331 -30.56 24.15 -5.14
C ASN A 331 -31.58 23.86 -4.03
N GLU A 332 -32.27 22.73 -4.14
CA GLU A 332 -33.24 22.27 -3.15
C GLU A 332 -32.61 22.11 -1.74
N GLU A 333 -33.48 22.09 -0.73
CA GLU A 333 -33.02 21.86 0.65
C GLU A 333 -32.32 20.51 0.79
N GLY A 334 -32.86 19.49 0.11
CA GLY A 334 -32.35 18.10 0.09
C GLY A 334 -32.61 17.34 1.40
N GLU A 335 -32.17 16.13 1.45
CA GLU A 335 -32.19 15.32 2.68
C GLU A 335 -31.16 15.85 3.68
N LYS A 336 -31.42 15.67 4.98
CA LYS A 336 -30.44 15.99 6.02
C LYS A 336 -29.21 15.08 5.91
N VAL A 337 -28.07 15.58 6.32
CA VAL A 337 -26.85 14.78 6.40
C VAL A 337 -27.03 13.72 7.49
N THR A 338 -26.83 12.46 7.16
CA THR A 338 -26.95 11.38 8.13
C THR A 338 -25.62 11.13 8.83
N VAL A 339 -25.60 11.20 10.17
CA VAL A 339 -24.44 10.80 10.98
C VAL A 339 -24.81 9.58 11.81
N SER A 340 -24.03 8.48 11.66
CA SER A 340 -24.35 7.21 12.30
C SER A 340 -23.24 6.77 13.24
N GLU A 341 -23.62 6.43 14.50
CA GLU A 341 -22.75 5.82 15.49
C GLU A 341 -22.95 4.30 15.51
N LEU A 342 -21.90 3.52 15.31
CA LEU A 342 -21.89 2.05 15.30
C LEU A 342 -21.05 1.52 16.48
N ILE A 343 -21.27 0.28 16.89
CA ILE A 343 -20.57 -0.32 18.02
C ILE A 343 -19.13 -0.68 17.65
N ASN A 344 -18.93 -1.27 16.45
CA ASN A 344 -17.63 -1.71 15.97
C ASN A 344 -17.50 -1.55 14.44
N GLU A 345 -16.31 -1.80 13.96
CA GLU A 345 -15.94 -1.67 12.54
C GLU A 345 -16.72 -2.65 11.63
N GLU A 346 -17.02 -3.85 12.11
CA GLU A 346 -17.82 -4.83 11.38
C GLU A 346 -19.27 -4.35 11.20
N GLU A 347 -19.92 -3.87 12.27
CA GLU A 347 -21.26 -3.26 12.17
C GLU A 347 -21.27 -2.04 11.25
N GLN A 348 -20.20 -1.23 11.26
CA GLN A 348 -20.08 -0.09 10.36
C GLN A 348 -20.06 -0.55 8.89
N SER A 349 -19.28 -1.57 8.56
CA SER A 349 -19.19 -2.11 7.21
C SER A 349 -20.52 -2.69 6.75
N HIS A 350 -21.22 -3.43 7.62
CA HIS A 350 -22.56 -3.96 7.35
C HIS A 350 -23.62 -2.84 7.21
N PHE A 351 -23.53 -1.80 8.02
CA PHE A 351 -24.42 -0.64 7.90
C PHE A 351 -24.22 0.06 6.54
N ILE A 352 -22.98 0.27 6.12
CA ILE A 352 -22.66 0.87 4.81
C ILE A 352 -23.20 -0.01 3.68
N LEU A 353 -23.00 -1.33 3.74
CA LEU A 353 -23.54 -2.28 2.78
C LEU A 353 -25.07 -2.15 2.66
N ASN A 354 -25.79 -2.13 3.79
CA ASN A 354 -27.24 -2.00 3.82
C ASN A 354 -27.72 -0.65 3.26
N GLN A 355 -27.00 0.45 3.56
CA GLN A 355 -27.29 1.77 2.98
C GLN A 355 -27.11 1.73 1.47
N VAL A 356 -26.02 1.17 0.97
CA VAL A 356 -25.79 1.02 -0.47
C VAL A 356 -26.92 0.23 -1.13
N GLN A 357 -27.30 -0.92 -0.59
CA GLN A 357 -28.42 -1.73 -1.11
C GLN A 357 -29.75 -0.95 -1.15
N THR A 358 -29.96 -0.09 -0.16
CA THR A 358 -31.17 0.77 -0.13
C THR A 358 -31.09 1.86 -1.20
N LEU A 359 -29.94 2.45 -1.38
CA LEU A 359 -29.68 3.49 -2.36
C LEU A 359 -29.81 3.00 -3.81
N LEU A 360 -29.43 1.75 -4.08
CA LEU A 360 -29.51 1.12 -5.40
C LEU A 360 -30.94 0.96 -5.93
N LYS A 361 -31.97 1.25 -5.13
CA LYS A 361 -33.34 1.32 -5.62
C LYS A 361 -33.60 2.55 -6.52
N ASN A 362 -32.80 3.61 -6.33
CA ASN A 362 -32.99 4.93 -6.98
C ASN A 362 -31.72 5.50 -7.59
N HIS A 363 -30.57 4.82 -7.41
CA HIS A 363 -29.26 5.26 -7.87
C HIS A 363 -28.53 4.10 -8.55
N ASP A 364 -27.74 4.41 -9.56
CA ASP A 364 -26.80 3.49 -10.17
C ASP A 364 -25.56 3.28 -9.26
N TYR A 365 -24.86 2.16 -9.41
CA TYR A 365 -23.63 1.90 -8.66
C TYR A 365 -22.61 3.03 -8.78
N LYS A 366 -22.35 3.54 -9.98
CA LYS A 366 -21.38 4.63 -10.26
C LYS A 366 -21.74 5.97 -9.62
N GLU A 367 -22.99 6.16 -9.18
CA GLU A 367 -23.45 7.37 -8.50
C GLU A 367 -23.10 7.37 -7.00
N ILE A 368 -22.61 6.24 -6.46
CA ILE A 368 -22.30 6.07 -5.05
C ILE A 368 -20.78 6.03 -4.86
N ALA A 369 -20.27 6.94 -4.04
CA ALA A 369 -18.86 6.97 -3.67
C ALA A 369 -18.64 6.78 -2.18
N ILE A 370 -17.62 5.99 -1.81
CA ILE A 370 -17.15 5.81 -0.43
C ILE A 370 -15.77 6.44 -0.34
N LEU A 371 -15.66 7.47 0.51
CA LEU A 371 -14.44 8.28 0.61
C LEU A 371 -13.73 8.03 1.93
N VAL A 372 -12.57 7.36 1.86
CA VAL A 372 -11.76 7.00 3.03
C VAL A 372 -10.54 7.92 3.17
N ARG A 373 -10.02 8.06 4.39
CA ARG A 373 -8.79 8.84 4.62
C ARG A 373 -7.55 8.11 4.12
N ARG A 374 -7.46 6.80 4.32
CA ARG A 374 -6.35 5.95 3.92
C ARG A 374 -6.90 4.69 3.26
N LYS A 375 -6.18 4.15 2.29
CA LYS A 375 -6.58 2.93 1.57
C LYS A 375 -6.93 1.77 2.52
N LYS A 376 -6.11 1.53 3.53
CA LYS A 376 -6.34 0.47 4.52
C LYS A 376 -7.65 0.64 5.33
N ASP A 377 -8.17 1.85 5.45
CA ASP A 377 -9.42 2.10 6.16
C ASP A 377 -10.64 1.64 5.35
N ALA A 378 -10.48 1.37 4.03
CA ALA A 378 -11.51 0.80 3.18
C ALA A 378 -11.64 -0.72 3.30
N GLN A 379 -10.61 -1.43 3.78
CA GLN A 379 -10.56 -2.89 3.73
C GLN A 379 -11.76 -3.59 4.37
N PRO A 380 -12.23 -3.22 5.58
CA PRO A 380 -13.42 -3.86 6.17
C PRO A 380 -14.70 -3.70 5.33
N ILE A 381 -14.81 -2.57 4.61
CA ILE A 381 -15.93 -2.31 3.70
C ILE A 381 -15.80 -3.16 2.43
N ILE A 382 -14.58 -3.24 1.89
CA ILE A 382 -14.25 -4.08 0.73
C ILE A 382 -14.53 -5.55 1.04
N ASP A 383 -14.11 -6.05 2.20
CA ASP A 383 -14.36 -7.43 2.63
C ASP A 383 -15.87 -7.73 2.74
N ALA A 384 -16.65 -6.76 3.25
CA ALA A 384 -18.10 -6.88 3.28
C ALA A 384 -18.71 -6.88 1.87
N PHE A 385 -18.18 -6.09 0.93
CA PHE A 385 -18.63 -6.07 -0.47
C PHE A 385 -18.27 -7.37 -1.19
N ASP A 386 -17.06 -7.87 -1.02
CA ASP A 386 -16.60 -9.14 -1.59
C ASP A 386 -17.46 -10.32 -1.09
N LYS A 387 -17.72 -10.37 0.22
CA LYS A 387 -18.56 -11.39 0.84
C LYS A 387 -19.99 -11.41 0.26
N HIS A 388 -20.51 -10.24 -0.10
CA HIS A 388 -21.85 -10.08 -0.66
C HIS A 388 -21.86 -9.87 -2.17
N LYS A 389 -20.70 -10.04 -2.85
CA LYS A 389 -20.52 -9.87 -4.30
C LYS A 389 -21.06 -8.54 -4.83
N MET A 390 -20.90 -7.49 -4.02
CA MET A 390 -21.27 -6.13 -4.42
C MET A 390 -20.22 -5.60 -5.40
N PRO A 391 -20.61 -5.12 -6.60
CA PRO A 391 -19.63 -4.60 -7.56
C PRO A 391 -19.07 -3.26 -7.10
N TYR A 392 -17.77 -3.21 -6.95
CA TYR A 392 -17.02 -1.99 -6.58
C TYR A 392 -15.71 -1.90 -7.34
N GLU A 393 -15.15 -0.71 -7.35
CA GLU A 393 -13.79 -0.42 -7.82
C GLU A 393 -13.09 0.46 -6.79
N PHE A 394 -11.87 0.09 -6.38
CA PHE A 394 -11.02 0.99 -5.62
C PHE A 394 -10.27 1.91 -6.58
N VAL A 395 -10.75 3.16 -6.69
CA VAL A 395 -10.18 4.17 -7.59
C VAL A 395 -8.92 4.76 -6.99
N GLY A 396 -7.81 4.58 -7.65
CA GLY A 396 -6.52 5.10 -7.22
C GLY A 396 -5.37 4.22 -7.69
N ASN A 397 -4.20 4.41 -7.12
CA ASN A 397 -3.07 3.56 -7.41
C ASN A 397 -3.40 2.12 -6.99
N SER A 398 -3.40 1.20 -7.94
CA SER A 398 -3.62 -0.21 -7.65
C SER A 398 -2.32 -0.88 -7.20
N ASP A 399 -2.47 -1.95 -6.42
CA ASP A 399 -1.36 -2.85 -6.13
C ASP A 399 -1.07 -3.76 -7.33
N PHE A 400 -0.72 -3.14 -8.46
CA PHE A 400 -0.57 -3.80 -9.75
C PHE A 400 0.24 -5.10 -9.69
N PHE A 401 1.41 -5.08 -9.02
CA PHE A 401 2.24 -6.28 -8.85
C PHE A 401 1.68 -7.29 -7.85
N ARG A 402 0.62 -6.93 -7.11
CA ARG A 402 -0.08 -7.82 -6.20
C ARG A 402 -1.29 -8.50 -6.84
N GLU A 403 -1.70 -8.06 -8.02
CA GLU A 403 -2.76 -8.76 -8.78
C GLU A 403 -2.35 -10.22 -9.02
N PRO A 404 -3.23 -11.20 -8.75
CA PRO A 404 -2.90 -12.62 -8.86
C PRO A 404 -2.30 -13.00 -10.22
N LEU A 405 -2.85 -12.46 -11.30
CA LEU A 405 -2.38 -12.72 -12.66
C LEU A 405 -0.94 -12.20 -12.87
N ILE A 406 -0.63 -11.01 -12.35
CA ILE A 406 0.72 -10.43 -12.46
C ILE A 406 1.72 -11.24 -11.64
N LYS A 407 1.34 -11.68 -10.43
CA LYS A 407 2.17 -12.59 -9.63
C LYS A 407 2.48 -13.89 -10.37
N ASP A 408 1.51 -14.43 -11.12
CA ASP A 408 1.74 -15.62 -11.96
C ASP A 408 2.81 -15.33 -13.02
N VAL A 409 2.70 -14.22 -13.75
CA VAL A 409 3.70 -13.82 -14.77
C VAL A 409 5.08 -13.61 -14.14
N VAL A 410 5.15 -12.88 -13.02
CA VAL A 410 6.39 -12.63 -12.27
C VAL A 410 7.01 -13.93 -11.78
N SER A 411 6.20 -14.92 -11.38
CA SER A 411 6.71 -16.25 -10.97
C SER A 411 7.46 -16.93 -12.12
N PHE A 412 6.94 -16.89 -13.34
CA PHE A 412 7.66 -17.44 -14.50
C PHE A 412 8.96 -16.68 -14.79
N ILE A 413 8.97 -15.36 -14.64
CA ILE A 413 10.19 -14.55 -14.82
C ILE A 413 11.26 -14.92 -13.77
N LYS A 414 10.89 -15.10 -12.51
CA LYS A 414 11.80 -15.53 -11.44
C LYS A 414 12.33 -16.93 -11.69
N ILE A 415 11.48 -17.87 -12.10
CA ILE A 415 11.91 -19.23 -12.45
C ILE A 415 12.88 -19.20 -13.64
N ALA A 416 12.66 -18.37 -14.64
CA ALA A 416 13.59 -18.19 -15.77
C ALA A 416 14.97 -17.70 -15.28
N SER A 417 15.01 -16.82 -14.29
CA SER A 417 16.25 -16.29 -13.72
C SER A 417 17.01 -17.33 -12.90
N ASN A 418 16.39 -17.91 -11.89
CA ASN A 418 17.00 -18.90 -11.01
C ASN A 418 16.02 -20.03 -10.63
N PRO A 419 15.91 -21.09 -11.43
CA PRO A 419 14.92 -22.15 -11.24
C PRO A 419 15.12 -22.94 -9.94
N ILE A 420 16.37 -23.08 -9.45
CA ILE A 420 16.69 -23.87 -8.25
C ILE A 420 16.21 -23.16 -6.98
N GLU A 421 16.34 -21.85 -6.91
CA GLU A 421 15.90 -21.04 -5.75
C GLU A 421 14.42 -20.66 -5.78
N SER A 422 13.75 -20.78 -6.93
CA SER A 422 12.36 -20.37 -7.16
C SER A 422 11.32 -21.39 -6.67
N ASN A 423 11.51 -21.98 -5.49
CA ASN A 423 10.60 -23.00 -4.95
C ASN A 423 9.18 -22.47 -4.72
N ILE A 424 9.06 -21.24 -4.23
CA ILE A 424 7.77 -20.59 -3.95
C ILE A 424 7.01 -20.31 -5.24
N GLU A 425 7.73 -19.83 -6.24
CA GLU A 425 7.20 -19.51 -7.57
C GLU A 425 6.72 -20.78 -8.29
N ILE A 426 7.51 -21.87 -8.22
CA ILE A 426 7.10 -23.17 -8.76
C ILE A 426 5.87 -23.69 -8.04
N ALA A 427 5.82 -23.58 -6.71
CA ALA A 427 4.64 -23.98 -5.95
C ALA A 427 3.40 -23.14 -6.34
N ARG A 428 3.57 -21.85 -6.68
CA ARG A 428 2.49 -21.02 -7.21
C ARG A 428 2.03 -21.50 -8.58
N VAL A 429 2.97 -21.78 -9.49
CA VAL A 429 2.68 -22.29 -10.84
C VAL A 429 1.86 -23.59 -10.74
N LEU A 430 2.26 -24.53 -9.87
CA LEU A 430 1.55 -25.80 -9.68
C LEU A 430 0.12 -25.63 -9.16
N GLN A 431 -0.19 -24.53 -8.49
CA GLN A 431 -1.51 -24.23 -7.95
C GLN A 431 -2.40 -23.39 -8.89
N ARG A 432 -1.91 -23.03 -10.09
CA ARG A 432 -2.71 -22.27 -11.05
C ARG A 432 -3.95 -23.07 -11.49
N LYS A 433 -5.09 -22.38 -11.55
CA LYS A 433 -6.37 -22.98 -11.96
C LYS A 433 -6.32 -23.61 -13.36
N GLN A 434 -5.55 -23.01 -14.26
CA GLN A 434 -5.36 -23.47 -15.65
C GLN A 434 -4.66 -24.84 -15.72
N ILE A 435 -3.85 -25.18 -14.73
CA ILE A 435 -3.05 -26.41 -14.70
C ILE A 435 -3.81 -27.60 -14.12
N CYS A 436 -4.82 -27.33 -13.29
CA CYS A 436 -5.71 -28.34 -12.71
C CYS A 436 -5.00 -29.48 -11.96
N ILE A 437 -3.93 -29.18 -11.20
CA ILE A 437 -3.30 -30.13 -10.27
C ILE A 437 -4.06 -30.12 -8.96
N ARG A 438 -4.30 -31.31 -8.40
CA ARG A 438 -4.96 -31.43 -7.10
C ARG A 438 -4.02 -31.03 -5.96
N ALA A 439 -4.58 -30.45 -4.91
CA ALA A 439 -3.79 -30.02 -3.74
C ALA A 439 -3.00 -31.17 -3.10
N ILE A 440 -3.53 -32.40 -3.11
CA ILE A 440 -2.84 -33.57 -2.60
C ILE A 440 -1.59 -33.93 -3.43
N GLU A 441 -1.66 -33.76 -4.76
CA GLU A 441 -0.52 -34.00 -5.65
C GLU A 441 0.59 -32.98 -5.44
N VAL A 442 0.21 -31.68 -5.28
CA VAL A 442 1.16 -30.64 -4.88
C VAL A 442 1.83 -31.01 -3.56
N THR A 443 1.06 -31.48 -2.58
CA THR A 443 1.58 -31.89 -1.26
C THR A 443 2.56 -33.06 -1.39
N ARG A 444 2.24 -34.10 -2.15
CA ARG A 444 3.13 -35.25 -2.38
C ARG A 444 4.43 -34.82 -3.04
N PHE A 445 4.35 -33.98 -4.07
CA PHE A 445 5.50 -33.44 -4.80
C PHE A 445 6.41 -32.61 -3.91
N THR A 446 5.87 -31.66 -3.16
CA THR A 446 6.67 -30.79 -2.28
C THR A 446 7.24 -31.54 -1.07
N ARG A 447 6.53 -32.52 -0.51
CA ARG A 447 7.04 -33.41 0.54
C ARG A 447 8.17 -34.31 0.07
N TYR A 448 8.09 -34.83 -1.17
CA TYR A 448 9.17 -35.59 -1.78
C TYR A 448 10.44 -34.75 -1.90
N ALA A 449 10.30 -33.51 -2.42
CA ALA A 449 11.39 -32.56 -2.49
C ALA A 449 12.05 -32.33 -1.13
N HIS A 450 11.25 -32.03 -0.11
CA HIS A 450 11.73 -31.81 1.26
C HIS A 450 12.46 -33.04 1.86
N LYS A 451 11.88 -34.23 1.68
CA LYS A 451 12.46 -35.49 2.19
C LYS A 451 13.84 -35.77 1.59
N ASN A 452 13.98 -35.49 0.29
CA ASN A 452 15.22 -35.77 -0.47
C ASN A 452 16.15 -34.54 -0.54
N LYS A 453 15.83 -33.44 0.13
CA LYS A 453 16.59 -32.17 0.12
C LYS A 453 16.84 -31.63 -1.29
N LEU A 454 15.86 -31.75 -2.16
CA LEU A 454 15.85 -31.23 -3.52
C LEU A 454 15.09 -29.91 -3.58
N SER A 455 15.43 -29.04 -4.55
CA SER A 455 14.56 -27.96 -4.96
C SER A 455 13.32 -28.51 -5.66
N LEU A 456 12.26 -27.71 -5.76
CA LEU A 456 11.06 -28.14 -6.52
C LEU A 456 11.37 -28.32 -8.01
N TYR A 457 12.33 -27.55 -8.56
CA TYR A 457 12.76 -27.72 -9.94
C TYR A 457 13.46 -29.05 -10.18
N GLU A 458 14.42 -29.42 -9.32
CA GLU A 458 15.13 -30.71 -9.40
C GLU A 458 14.17 -31.90 -9.21
N THR A 459 13.13 -31.73 -8.41
CA THR A 459 12.14 -32.78 -8.12
C THR A 459 11.37 -33.22 -9.37
N PHE A 460 11.28 -32.37 -10.41
CA PHE A 460 10.68 -32.77 -11.68
C PHE A 460 11.44 -33.90 -12.38
N GLU A 461 12.71 -34.15 -12.07
CA GLU A 461 13.45 -35.29 -12.61
C GLU A 461 13.00 -36.64 -11.99
N SER A 462 12.42 -36.59 -10.79
CA SER A 462 11.97 -37.75 -10.03
C SER A 462 10.45 -37.98 -10.09
N ILE A 463 9.74 -37.37 -11.02
CA ILE A 463 8.26 -37.46 -11.11
C ILE A 463 7.75 -38.91 -11.11
N LYS A 464 8.49 -39.83 -11.74
CA LYS A 464 8.12 -41.25 -11.84
C LYS A 464 8.07 -41.95 -10.49
N GLU A 465 8.74 -41.41 -9.46
CA GLU A 465 8.81 -41.96 -8.11
C GLU A 465 7.70 -41.39 -7.21
N ILE A 466 6.91 -40.44 -7.70
CA ILE A 466 5.90 -39.70 -6.94
C ILE A 466 4.53 -40.09 -7.46
N ASP A 467 3.58 -40.34 -6.55
CA ASP A 467 2.18 -40.66 -6.90
C ASP A 467 1.41 -39.35 -7.26
N VAL A 468 1.61 -38.90 -8.50
CA VAL A 468 1.02 -37.71 -9.10
C VAL A 468 0.65 -37.96 -10.58
N ASP A 469 -0.16 -37.09 -11.16
CA ASP A 469 -0.48 -37.09 -12.59
C ASP A 469 0.77 -36.73 -13.40
N GLN A 470 1.47 -37.75 -13.89
CA GLN A 470 2.75 -37.58 -14.56
C GLN A 470 2.66 -36.74 -15.83
N ASP A 471 1.56 -36.80 -16.57
CA ASP A 471 1.40 -36.05 -17.83
C ASP A 471 1.30 -34.57 -17.54
N LYS A 472 0.53 -34.16 -16.54
CA LYS A 472 0.41 -32.77 -16.12
C LYS A 472 1.73 -32.22 -15.62
N PHE A 473 2.44 -32.95 -14.77
CA PHE A 473 3.73 -32.52 -14.23
C PHE A 473 4.81 -32.45 -15.32
N ASN A 474 4.85 -33.39 -16.27
CA ASN A 474 5.76 -33.34 -17.40
C ASN A 474 5.46 -32.13 -18.31
N HIS A 475 4.21 -31.84 -18.58
CA HIS A 475 3.83 -30.66 -19.37
C HIS A 475 4.29 -29.34 -18.70
N ILE A 476 4.19 -29.23 -17.37
CA ILE A 476 4.73 -28.08 -16.65
C ILE A 476 6.25 -28.05 -16.75
N LYS A 477 6.93 -29.19 -16.52
CA LYS A 477 8.38 -29.31 -16.67
C LYS A 477 8.84 -28.77 -18.03
N GLU A 478 8.18 -29.18 -19.10
CA GLU A 478 8.50 -28.72 -20.46
C GLU A 478 8.38 -27.19 -20.61
N LYS A 479 7.28 -26.61 -20.09
CA LYS A 479 7.08 -25.15 -20.09
C LYS A 479 8.15 -24.42 -19.27
N LEU A 480 8.49 -24.94 -18.09
CA LEU A 480 9.55 -24.34 -17.27
C LEU A 480 10.92 -24.43 -17.93
N ASN A 481 11.26 -25.58 -18.49
CA ASN A 481 12.52 -25.76 -19.22
C ASN A 481 12.62 -24.83 -20.44
N PHE A 482 11.49 -24.63 -21.15
CA PHE A 482 11.43 -23.70 -22.27
C PHE A 482 11.80 -22.28 -21.83
N ILE A 483 11.15 -21.71 -20.82
CA ILE A 483 11.46 -20.33 -20.40
C ILE A 483 12.87 -20.18 -19.81
N VAL A 484 13.38 -21.21 -19.12
CA VAL A 484 14.76 -21.21 -18.59
C VAL A 484 15.77 -21.18 -19.73
N SER A 485 15.52 -21.92 -20.82
CA SER A 485 16.40 -21.90 -22.01
C SER A 485 16.34 -20.56 -22.77
N GLU A 486 15.18 -19.90 -22.79
CA GLU A 486 15.00 -18.63 -23.49
C GLU A 486 15.73 -17.45 -22.81
N LYS A 487 15.96 -17.48 -21.49
CA LYS A 487 16.69 -16.42 -20.76
C LYS A 487 18.00 -16.03 -21.43
N THR A 488 18.74 -16.98 -22.00
CA THR A 488 20.06 -16.75 -22.59
C THR A 488 20.01 -16.39 -24.07
N VAL A 489 18.84 -16.45 -24.69
CA VAL A 489 18.68 -16.32 -26.15
C VAL A 489 18.04 -14.98 -26.52
N VAL A 490 17.12 -14.48 -25.69
CA VAL A 490 16.31 -13.31 -26.00
C VAL A 490 16.47 -12.19 -24.95
N ASN A 491 16.14 -10.96 -25.34
CA ASN A 491 16.11 -9.83 -24.41
C ASN A 491 14.88 -9.85 -23.47
N LEU A 492 14.86 -8.99 -22.46
CA LEU A 492 13.80 -8.95 -21.47
C LEU A 492 12.38 -8.78 -22.03
N PRO A 493 12.07 -7.84 -22.95
CA PRO A 493 10.75 -7.74 -23.56
C PRO A 493 10.34 -8.99 -24.33
N GLU A 494 11.27 -9.62 -25.06
CA GLU A 494 10.99 -10.86 -25.79
C GLU A 494 10.74 -12.04 -24.86
N LEU A 495 11.48 -12.15 -23.75
CA LEU A 495 11.24 -13.18 -22.74
C LEU A 495 9.84 -13.03 -22.14
N VAL A 496 9.46 -11.81 -21.74
CA VAL A 496 8.12 -11.55 -21.20
C VAL A 496 7.04 -11.82 -22.25
N TYR A 497 7.26 -11.42 -23.50
CA TYR A 497 6.34 -11.75 -24.60
C TYR A 497 6.13 -13.27 -24.70
N LYS A 498 7.19 -14.07 -24.72
CA LYS A 498 7.11 -15.53 -24.77
C LYS A 498 6.37 -16.11 -23.57
N ILE A 499 6.60 -15.59 -22.36
CA ILE A 499 5.86 -15.99 -21.16
C ILE A 499 4.36 -15.70 -21.35
N LEU A 500 3.98 -14.54 -21.86
CA LEU A 500 2.59 -14.15 -22.02
C LEU A 500 1.84 -14.95 -23.09
N PHE A 501 2.53 -15.30 -24.21
CA PHE A 501 1.90 -15.95 -25.35
C PHE A 501 2.16 -17.47 -25.42
N ASP A 502 3.38 -17.93 -25.18
CA ASP A 502 3.75 -19.35 -25.34
C ASP A 502 3.39 -20.19 -24.09
N ILE A 503 3.24 -19.51 -22.92
CA ILE A 503 2.71 -20.15 -21.69
C ILE A 503 1.19 -20.05 -21.61
N ASP A 504 0.51 -19.59 -22.66
CA ASP A 504 -0.95 -19.52 -22.80
C ASP A 504 -1.69 -18.52 -21.89
N PHE A 505 -1.02 -17.50 -21.31
CA PHE A 505 -1.72 -16.50 -20.48
C PHE A 505 -2.78 -15.74 -21.27
N TYR A 506 -2.38 -15.15 -22.41
CA TYR A 506 -3.32 -14.40 -23.25
C TYR A 506 -4.44 -15.28 -23.82
N LYS A 507 -4.10 -16.45 -24.33
CA LYS A 507 -5.06 -17.38 -24.91
C LYS A 507 -6.14 -17.78 -23.90
N TYR A 508 -5.73 -18.00 -22.64
CA TYR A 508 -6.67 -18.35 -21.58
C TYR A 508 -7.60 -17.19 -21.25
N GLU A 509 -7.07 -15.98 -21.02
CA GLU A 509 -7.89 -14.82 -20.65
C GLU A 509 -8.80 -14.37 -21.79
N VAL A 510 -8.34 -14.47 -23.04
CA VAL A 510 -9.18 -14.22 -24.23
C VAL A 510 -10.32 -15.24 -24.32
N SER A 511 -10.07 -16.53 -24.02
CA SER A 511 -11.12 -17.55 -24.03
C SER A 511 -12.22 -17.30 -22.99
N LEU A 512 -11.92 -16.55 -21.92
CA LEU A 512 -12.85 -16.17 -20.88
C LEU A 512 -13.50 -14.79 -21.08
N ASP A 513 -13.17 -14.09 -22.18
CA ASP A 513 -13.55 -12.66 -22.44
C ASP A 513 -13.21 -11.74 -21.26
N ASN A 514 -12.09 -12.00 -20.59
CA ASN A 514 -11.68 -11.25 -19.40
C ASN A 514 -10.90 -9.99 -19.76
N LYS A 515 -11.61 -8.94 -20.15
CA LYS A 515 -11.03 -7.67 -20.59
C LYS A 515 -10.10 -7.03 -19.54
N LYS A 516 -10.45 -7.14 -18.23
CA LYS A 516 -9.62 -6.63 -17.13
C LYS A 516 -8.25 -7.30 -17.13
N ASN A 517 -8.22 -8.62 -17.17
CA ASN A 517 -6.95 -9.37 -17.14
C ASN A 517 -6.12 -9.14 -18.39
N ILE A 518 -6.75 -9.05 -19.55
CA ILE A 518 -6.06 -8.69 -20.81
C ILE A 518 -5.42 -7.30 -20.69
N SER A 519 -6.12 -6.32 -20.14
CA SER A 519 -5.57 -4.98 -19.89
C SER A 519 -4.38 -5.02 -18.93
N LEU A 520 -4.44 -5.80 -17.84
CA LEU A 520 -3.33 -5.98 -16.90
C LEU A 520 -2.09 -6.57 -17.58
N LEU A 521 -2.26 -7.60 -18.43
CA LEU A 521 -1.14 -8.18 -19.17
C LEU A 521 -0.50 -7.18 -20.15
N ASN A 522 -1.31 -6.38 -20.84
CA ASN A 522 -0.82 -5.32 -21.71
C ASN A 522 -0.04 -4.25 -20.96
N GLN A 523 -0.53 -3.83 -19.80
CA GLN A 523 0.15 -2.85 -18.94
C GLN A 523 1.48 -3.42 -18.44
N PHE A 524 1.53 -4.70 -18.04
CA PHE A 524 2.76 -5.34 -17.60
C PHE A 524 3.79 -5.42 -18.73
N TYR A 525 3.36 -5.76 -19.94
CA TYR A 525 4.25 -5.79 -21.11
C TYR A 525 4.80 -4.39 -21.42
N LYS A 526 3.94 -3.36 -21.46
CA LYS A 526 4.35 -1.96 -21.65
C LYS A 526 5.38 -1.54 -20.59
N PHE A 527 5.09 -1.83 -19.33
CA PHE A 527 5.99 -1.56 -18.21
C PHE A 527 7.38 -2.23 -18.40
N THR A 528 7.40 -3.47 -18.87
CA THR A 528 8.65 -4.19 -19.18
C THR A 528 9.45 -3.50 -20.29
N VAL A 529 8.78 -3.05 -21.35
CA VAL A 529 9.40 -2.33 -22.47
C VAL A 529 9.97 -0.99 -22.00
N ASP A 530 9.22 -0.24 -21.17
CA ASP A 530 9.65 1.04 -20.63
C ASP A 530 10.88 0.87 -19.72
N TYR A 531 10.86 -0.15 -18.87
CA TYR A 531 12.03 -0.50 -18.05
C TYR A 531 13.27 -0.81 -18.94
N TYR A 532 13.11 -1.67 -19.94
CA TYR A 532 14.21 -2.04 -20.83
C TYR A 532 14.79 -0.85 -21.61
N ASN A 533 13.94 0.08 -22.04
CA ASN A 533 14.38 1.29 -22.73
C ASN A 533 15.23 2.22 -21.83
N LEU A 534 14.95 2.24 -20.52
CA LEU A 534 15.72 3.02 -19.54
C LEU A 534 17.02 2.31 -19.15
N TYR A 535 17.01 0.98 -19.06
CA TYR A 535 18.09 0.16 -18.49
C TYR A 535 18.50 -0.96 -19.47
N ARG A 536 18.97 -0.60 -20.67
CA ARG A 536 19.27 -1.57 -21.74
C ARG A 536 20.33 -2.62 -21.39
N ASP A 537 21.25 -2.26 -20.50
CA ASP A 537 22.36 -3.11 -20.09
C ASP A 537 22.09 -3.86 -18.77
N SER A 538 20.83 -3.84 -18.29
CA SER A 538 20.46 -4.51 -17.05
C SER A 538 20.25 -6.01 -17.24
N GLU A 539 20.68 -6.78 -16.28
CA GLU A 539 20.45 -8.23 -16.21
C GLU A 539 18.96 -8.52 -15.83
N LEU A 540 18.53 -9.78 -16.02
CA LEU A 540 17.17 -10.20 -15.65
C LEU A 540 16.93 -10.08 -14.13
N GLU A 541 17.95 -10.35 -13.34
CA GLU A 541 18.00 -10.19 -11.89
C GLU A 541 17.67 -8.75 -11.46
N ASP A 542 18.21 -7.77 -12.18
CA ASP A 542 17.93 -6.34 -11.94
C ASP A 542 16.45 -5.99 -12.12
N PHE A 543 15.81 -6.60 -13.12
CA PHE A 543 14.38 -6.42 -13.35
C PHE A 543 13.53 -7.09 -12.28
N ILE A 544 13.95 -8.26 -11.78
CA ILE A 544 13.28 -8.95 -10.66
C ILE A 544 13.38 -8.11 -9.40
N ASP A 545 14.56 -7.61 -9.06
CA ASP A 545 14.75 -6.70 -7.94
C ASP A 545 13.87 -5.46 -8.06
N PHE A 546 13.79 -4.90 -9.27
CA PHE A 546 12.90 -3.78 -9.56
C PHE A 546 11.43 -4.12 -9.29
N ILE A 547 10.94 -5.28 -9.74
CA ILE A 547 9.56 -5.71 -9.48
C ILE A 547 9.32 -5.93 -7.98
N ASP A 548 10.25 -6.58 -7.28
CA ASP A 548 10.12 -6.86 -5.86
C ASP A 548 10.07 -5.57 -5.03
N TYR A 549 10.85 -4.57 -5.41
CA TYR A 549 10.76 -3.23 -4.82
C TYR A 549 9.49 -2.51 -5.23
N ALA A 550 9.15 -2.52 -6.52
CA ALA A 550 7.95 -1.89 -7.06
C ALA A 550 6.65 -2.48 -6.47
N SER A 551 6.66 -3.75 -6.07
CA SER A 551 5.54 -4.42 -5.41
C SER A 551 5.19 -3.84 -4.03
N ASN A 552 6.07 -3.05 -3.45
CA ASN A 552 5.83 -2.34 -2.19
C ASN A 552 5.24 -0.94 -2.39
N PHE A 553 5.06 -0.50 -3.65
CA PHE A 553 4.54 0.81 -4.02
C PHE A 553 3.28 0.70 -4.85
N GLU A 554 2.44 1.70 -4.70
CA GLU A 554 1.25 1.86 -5.52
C GLU A 554 1.63 2.39 -6.90
N ILE A 555 1.42 1.60 -7.94
CA ILE A 555 1.60 2.03 -9.33
C ILE A 555 0.25 2.47 -9.90
N LYS A 556 0.24 3.59 -10.61
CA LYS A 556 -0.96 4.02 -11.33
C LYS A 556 -1.29 2.98 -12.41
N THR A 557 -2.45 2.36 -12.28
CA THR A 557 -3.02 1.54 -13.35
C THR A 557 -4.06 2.36 -14.10
N GLU A 558 -3.99 2.30 -15.42
CA GLU A 558 -5.06 2.83 -16.26
C GLU A 558 -6.21 1.82 -16.23
N THR A 559 -7.22 2.09 -15.42
CA THR A 559 -8.48 1.35 -15.48
C THR A 559 -9.25 1.86 -16.70
N GLY A 560 -9.30 1.04 -17.75
CA GLY A 560 -10.11 1.33 -18.93
C GLY A 560 -11.59 1.14 -18.62
N GLU A 561 -12.41 2.05 -19.14
CA GLU A 561 -13.89 2.12 -19.17
C GLU A 561 -14.57 2.35 -17.82
N GLU A 562 -15.47 3.33 -17.81
CA GLU A 562 -16.40 3.62 -16.72
C GLU A 562 -17.36 2.42 -16.52
N ASN A 563 -16.97 1.49 -15.69
CA ASN A 563 -17.88 0.42 -15.28
C ASN A 563 -18.92 0.99 -14.31
N ASN A 564 -20.16 0.50 -14.42
CA ASN A 564 -21.22 0.83 -13.46
C ASN A 564 -20.98 0.07 -12.15
N VAL A 565 -20.04 0.58 -11.32
CA VAL A 565 -19.60 -0.01 -10.05
C VAL A 565 -19.51 1.07 -8.98
N ILE A 566 -19.63 0.69 -7.70
CA ILE A 566 -19.45 1.59 -6.56
C ILE A 566 -18.00 2.07 -6.52
N GLN A 567 -17.81 3.37 -6.36
CA GLN A 567 -16.49 3.96 -6.33
C GLN A 567 -15.96 4.08 -4.89
N VAL A 568 -14.97 3.29 -4.53
CA VAL A 568 -14.25 3.40 -3.25
C VAL A 568 -12.92 4.10 -3.52
N MET A 569 -12.61 5.18 -2.80
CA MET A 569 -11.38 5.93 -3.04
C MET A 569 -10.94 6.73 -1.82
N THR A 570 -9.69 7.21 -1.84
CA THR A 570 -9.25 8.16 -0.83
C THR A 570 -9.85 9.55 -1.09
N ILE A 571 -10.00 10.35 -0.02
CA ILE A 571 -10.48 11.74 -0.12
C ILE A 571 -9.61 12.56 -1.10
N HIS A 572 -8.29 12.31 -1.13
CA HIS A 572 -7.38 12.97 -2.06
C HIS A 572 -7.71 12.65 -3.53
N THR A 573 -8.01 11.38 -3.83
CA THR A 573 -8.37 10.91 -5.17
C THR A 573 -9.74 11.44 -5.61
N ALA A 574 -10.61 11.78 -4.65
CA ALA A 574 -11.93 12.33 -4.91
C ALA A 574 -11.92 13.84 -5.25
N LYS A 575 -10.77 14.53 -5.05
CA LYS A 575 -10.65 15.94 -5.42
C LYS A 575 -10.89 16.12 -6.93
N GLY A 576 -11.69 17.11 -7.32
CA GLY A 576 -12.11 17.34 -8.72
C GLY A 576 -13.32 16.52 -9.16
N LYS A 577 -13.70 15.44 -8.44
CA LYS A 577 -14.88 14.63 -8.75
C LYS A 577 -16.12 15.10 -7.99
N GLU A 578 -17.31 14.58 -8.40
CA GLU A 578 -18.60 14.82 -7.74
C GLU A 578 -19.49 13.60 -7.89
N PHE A 579 -20.35 13.36 -6.89
CA PHE A 579 -21.19 12.17 -6.82
C PHE A 579 -22.55 12.49 -6.23
N PRO A 580 -23.64 11.93 -6.77
CA PRO A 580 -24.97 12.07 -6.19
C PRO A 580 -25.02 11.64 -4.72
N VAL A 581 -24.31 10.57 -4.36
CA VAL A 581 -24.27 10.01 -3.00
C VAL A 581 -22.83 9.81 -2.54
N VAL A 582 -22.50 10.35 -1.36
CA VAL A 582 -21.19 10.19 -0.74
C VAL A 582 -21.35 9.58 0.66
N ILE A 583 -20.49 8.59 0.98
CA ILE A 583 -20.37 7.98 2.29
C ILE A 583 -18.95 8.25 2.80
N VAL A 584 -18.82 8.85 3.99
CA VAL A 584 -17.52 9.12 4.64
C VAL A 584 -17.45 8.33 5.94
N PRO A 585 -16.73 7.22 5.99
CA PRO A 585 -16.57 6.42 7.19
C PRO A 585 -15.47 6.96 8.11
N ASP A 586 -15.38 6.38 9.31
CA ASP A 586 -14.23 6.47 10.22
C ASP A 586 -13.96 7.84 10.83
N LEU A 587 -15.02 8.60 11.15
CA LEU A 587 -14.90 9.91 11.80
C LEU A 587 -14.51 9.77 13.28
N VAL A 588 -13.31 9.26 13.55
CA VAL A 588 -12.72 9.13 14.89
C VAL A 588 -11.31 9.71 14.96
N SER A 589 -10.90 10.17 16.12
CA SER A 589 -9.55 10.66 16.36
C SER A 589 -8.49 9.62 16.03
N GLY A 590 -7.53 9.99 15.19
CA GLY A 590 -6.45 9.12 14.71
C GLY A 590 -6.76 8.38 13.39
N ARG A 591 -8.01 8.48 12.87
CA ARG A 591 -8.36 8.07 11.50
C ARG A 591 -8.70 9.31 10.65
N LEU A 592 -9.71 10.07 11.00
CA LEU A 592 -10.02 11.38 10.43
C LEU A 592 -10.45 12.34 11.56
N PRO A 593 -9.58 13.23 12.06
CA PRO A 593 -8.21 13.51 11.59
C PRO A 593 -7.23 12.37 11.86
N ALA A 594 -6.29 12.17 10.92
CA ALA A 594 -5.19 11.26 11.10
C ALA A 594 -4.20 11.81 12.15
N ARG A 595 -3.44 10.92 12.81
CA ARG A 595 -2.42 11.36 13.77
C ARG A 595 -1.28 12.06 13.04
N TYR A 596 -0.86 13.20 13.55
CA TYR A 596 0.35 13.87 13.09
C TYR A 596 1.58 12.96 13.29
N ARG A 597 2.40 12.88 12.27
CA ARG A 597 3.73 12.27 12.31
C ARG A 597 4.71 13.26 11.71
N SER A 598 5.77 13.58 12.44
CA SER A 598 6.85 14.39 11.88
C SER A 598 7.55 13.63 10.74
N ASP A 599 7.97 14.37 9.73
CA ASP A 599 8.88 13.81 8.73
C ASP A 599 10.21 13.42 9.41
N LYS A 600 10.84 12.35 8.94
CA LYS A 600 12.12 11.89 9.47
C LYS A 600 13.22 12.91 9.18
N PHE A 601 13.17 13.55 8.02
CA PHE A 601 14.07 14.59 7.59
C PHE A 601 13.29 15.87 7.30
N GLU A 602 13.69 16.95 7.95
CA GLU A 602 13.07 18.26 7.79
C GLU A 602 14.04 19.23 7.11
N ILE A 603 13.51 20.07 6.22
CA ILE A 603 14.30 21.16 5.64
C ILE A 603 14.46 22.25 6.71
N PRO A 604 15.71 22.70 6.99
CA PRO A 604 15.90 23.86 7.85
C PRO A 604 15.10 25.07 7.38
N LYS A 605 14.46 25.77 8.29
CA LYS A 605 13.63 26.94 7.96
C LYS A 605 14.39 28.00 7.17
N GLU A 606 15.67 28.14 7.44
CA GLU A 606 16.57 29.10 6.77
C GLU A 606 16.81 28.76 5.28
N LEU A 607 16.52 27.52 4.86
CA LEU A 607 16.63 27.08 3.48
C LEU A 607 15.31 27.20 2.70
N LEU A 608 14.18 27.34 3.39
CA LEU A 608 12.90 27.50 2.75
C LEU A 608 12.82 28.87 2.05
N ASN A 609 12.18 28.88 0.88
CA ASN A 609 11.85 30.08 0.14
C ASN A 609 10.38 30.43 0.39
N GLY A 610 10.08 31.75 0.49
CA GLY A 610 8.72 32.25 0.66
C GLY A 610 8.36 32.61 2.11
N VAL A 611 7.13 33.06 2.31
CA VAL A 611 6.61 33.52 3.60
C VAL A 611 6.42 32.32 4.53
N GLN A 612 7.17 32.33 5.65
CA GLN A 612 7.03 31.26 6.66
C GLN A 612 5.73 31.47 7.46
N ASN A 613 4.96 30.39 7.60
CA ASN A 613 3.80 30.40 8.47
C ASN A 613 4.22 30.42 9.96
N GLU A 614 3.53 31.23 10.76
CA GLU A 614 3.73 31.28 12.21
C GLU A 614 3.14 30.06 12.96
N PHE A 615 2.35 29.23 12.27
CA PHE A 615 1.69 28.06 12.89
C PHE A 615 2.65 26.89 13.12
N ASP A 616 2.42 26.18 14.24
CA ASP A 616 3.07 24.89 14.50
C ASP A 616 2.65 23.82 13.45
N GLU A 617 3.56 22.93 13.13
CA GLU A 617 3.35 21.83 12.18
C GLU A 617 2.13 20.94 12.51
N ARG A 618 1.84 20.74 13.81
CA ARG A 618 0.65 20.00 14.24
C ARG A 618 -0.64 20.74 13.92
N GLU A 619 -0.63 22.05 14.07
CA GLU A 619 -1.80 22.88 13.73
C GLU A 619 -1.99 22.90 12.22
N LEU A 620 -0.92 23.05 11.44
CA LEU A 620 -0.98 22.99 9.99
C LEU A 620 -1.52 21.64 9.48
N HIS A 621 -1.09 20.54 10.09
CA HIS A 621 -1.63 19.20 9.81
C HIS A 621 -3.13 19.13 10.12
N LEU A 622 -3.55 19.63 11.28
CA LEU A 622 -4.97 19.63 11.65
C LEU A 622 -5.82 20.47 10.68
N GLN A 623 -5.29 21.61 10.23
CA GLN A 623 -5.97 22.44 9.22
C GLN A 623 -6.08 21.70 7.87
N GLU A 624 -5.07 20.95 7.48
CA GLU A 624 -5.10 20.11 6.27
C GLU A 624 -6.15 18.99 6.41
N GLU A 625 -6.20 18.29 7.53
CA GLU A 625 -7.21 17.26 7.80
C GLU A 625 -8.64 17.84 7.80
N ARG A 626 -8.83 19.08 8.31
CA ARG A 626 -10.12 19.77 8.23
C ARG A 626 -10.52 20.08 6.79
N ARG A 627 -9.58 20.54 5.95
CA ARG A 627 -9.80 20.74 4.51
C ARG A 627 -10.11 19.43 3.80
N LEU A 628 -9.44 18.32 4.16
CA LEU A 628 -9.76 17.00 3.63
C LEU A 628 -11.21 16.60 3.94
N PHE A 629 -11.66 16.78 5.17
CA PHE A 629 -13.04 16.48 5.51
C PHE A 629 -14.01 17.44 4.80
N TYR A 630 -13.69 18.72 4.68
CA TYR A 630 -14.46 19.68 3.89
C TYR A 630 -14.54 19.26 2.41
N VAL A 631 -13.43 18.82 1.82
CA VAL A 631 -13.42 18.29 0.45
C VAL A 631 -14.36 17.09 0.34
N SER A 632 -14.31 16.13 1.28
CA SER A 632 -15.18 14.95 1.22
C SER A 632 -16.67 15.29 1.28
N ILE A 633 -17.07 16.21 2.15
CA ILE A 633 -18.45 16.72 2.26
C ILE A 633 -18.89 17.37 0.93
N THR A 634 -18.05 18.22 0.35
CA THR A 634 -18.36 18.98 -0.85
C THR A 634 -18.28 18.17 -2.15
N ARG A 635 -17.96 16.86 -2.07
CA ARG A 635 -18.13 15.92 -3.22
C ARG A 635 -19.59 15.51 -3.41
N ALA A 636 -20.40 15.56 -2.35
CA ALA A 636 -21.79 15.13 -2.38
C ALA A 636 -22.70 16.15 -3.07
N GLU A 637 -23.53 15.66 -4.00
CA GLU A 637 -24.57 16.48 -4.65
C GLU A 637 -25.89 16.42 -3.88
N LYS A 638 -26.43 15.21 -3.65
CA LYS A 638 -27.78 14.98 -3.13
C LYS A 638 -27.80 14.39 -1.72
N LYS A 639 -26.95 13.42 -1.42
CA LYS A 639 -26.97 12.70 -0.14
C LYS A 639 -25.56 12.55 0.44
N LEU A 640 -25.45 12.72 1.74
CA LEU A 640 -24.22 12.57 2.49
C LEU A 640 -24.45 11.72 3.75
N PHE A 641 -23.69 10.63 3.86
CA PHE A 641 -23.63 9.76 5.03
C PHE A 641 -22.26 9.86 5.67
N ILE A 642 -22.23 10.06 6.96
CA ILE A 642 -21.02 10.11 7.78
C ILE A 642 -21.15 9.00 8.83
N THR A 643 -20.15 8.13 8.96
CA THR A 643 -20.24 7.04 9.93
C THR A 643 -18.97 6.93 10.78
N TYR A 644 -19.14 6.42 12.00
CA TYR A 644 -18.02 6.07 12.86
C TYR A 644 -18.39 4.90 13.77
N ALA A 645 -17.38 4.09 14.12
CA ALA A 645 -17.52 3.01 15.07
C ALA A 645 -16.87 3.36 16.41
N LYS A 646 -17.43 2.87 17.52
CA LYS A 646 -16.80 3.04 18.85
C LYS A 646 -15.51 2.23 18.96
N ARG A 647 -15.43 1.05 18.34
CA ARG A 647 -14.28 0.17 18.42
C ARG A 647 -13.80 -0.26 17.04
N TYR A 648 -12.48 -0.31 16.86
CA TYR A 648 -11.81 -0.67 15.63
C TYR A 648 -10.79 -1.77 15.88
N GLY A 649 -10.77 -2.79 15.02
CA GLY A 649 -9.93 -3.96 15.18
C GLY A 649 -10.15 -4.63 16.55
N ASP A 650 -9.10 -5.19 17.14
CA ASP A 650 -9.15 -5.89 18.43
C ASP A 650 -9.16 -4.97 19.66
N ASN A 651 -9.31 -3.66 19.48
CA ASN A 651 -9.27 -2.70 20.58
C ASN A 651 -10.49 -2.85 21.50
N LYS A 652 -10.25 -3.10 22.78
CA LYS A 652 -11.30 -3.18 23.83
C LYS A 652 -11.78 -1.82 24.33
N ARG A 653 -11.03 -0.74 24.05
CA ARG A 653 -11.36 0.63 24.47
C ARG A 653 -12.09 1.36 23.34
N ASP A 654 -13.08 2.14 23.71
CA ASP A 654 -13.80 2.97 22.76
C ASP A 654 -12.89 4.07 22.21
N SER A 655 -12.97 4.30 20.92
CA SER A 655 -12.28 5.36 20.20
C SER A 655 -12.93 6.72 20.52
N LYS A 656 -12.11 7.75 20.64
CA LYS A 656 -12.63 9.12 20.77
C LYS A 656 -13.20 9.58 19.42
N THR A 657 -14.40 10.14 19.44
CA THR A 657 -15.02 10.75 18.25
C THR A 657 -14.11 11.82 17.62
N SER A 658 -14.25 12.02 16.33
CA SER A 658 -13.54 13.08 15.62
C SER A 658 -13.95 14.46 16.13
N GLN A 659 -13.01 15.36 16.41
CA GLN A 659 -13.31 16.75 16.72
C GLN A 659 -14.11 17.46 15.62
N PHE A 660 -13.99 16.99 14.37
CA PHE A 660 -14.73 17.56 13.24
C PHE A 660 -16.25 17.32 13.37
N LEU A 661 -16.68 16.25 14.05
CA LEU A 661 -18.09 16.05 14.37
C LEU A 661 -18.56 17.09 15.39
N ASP A 662 -17.75 17.42 16.40
CA ASP A 662 -18.06 18.49 17.35
C ASP A 662 -18.10 19.87 16.66
N GLU A 663 -17.19 20.12 15.72
CA GLU A 663 -17.14 21.37 14.95
C GLU A 663 -18.41 21.62 14.09
N ILE A 664 -19.08 20.55 13.62
CA ILE A 664 -20.35 20.65 12.88
C ILE A 664 -21.57 20.57 13.79
N ASP A 665 -21.39 20.45 15.12
CA ASP A 665 -22.46 20.29 16.11
C ASP A 665 -23.40 19.11 15.80
N TYR A 666 -22.83 17.94 15.41
CA TYR A 666 -23.56 16.85 14.77
C TYR A 666 -24.80 16.34 15.52
N THR A 667 -24.86 16.48 16.84
CA THR A 667 -26.03 16.08 17.67
C THR A 667 -27.11 17.14 17.75
N LYS A 668 -26.84 18.41 17.41
CA LYS A 668 -27.76 19.55 17.58
C LYS A 668 -28.02 20.33 16.29
N ASN A 669 -27.24 20.05 15.24
CA ASN A 669 -27.36 20.77 13.97
C ASN A 669 -28.68 20.39 13.28
N PRO A 670 -29.56 21.36 12.95
CA PRO A 670 -30.86 21.08 12.32
C PRO A 670 -30.75 20.41 10.94
N ASN A 671 -29.60 20.54 10.27
CA ASN A 671 -29.34 19.96 8.97
C ASN A 671 -28.73 18.54 9.05
N ILE A 672 -28.62 17.98 10.26
CA ILE A 672 -28.05 16.65 10.49
C ILE A 672 -29.08 15.76 11.18
N ASP A 673 -29.22 14.54 10.71
CA ASP A 673 -29.93 13.46 11.40
C ASP A 673 -28.90 12.54 12.06
N PHE A 674 -28.79 12.63 13.39
CA PHE A 674 -27.91 11.72 14.15
C PHE A 674 -28.67 10.46 14.52
N ILE A 675 -28.16 9.31 14.13
CA ILE A 675 -28.78 8.02 14.38
C ILE A 675 -27.82 7.05 15.05
N ILE A 676 -28.35 6.25 15.97
CA ILE A 676 -27.67 5.07 16.53
C ILE A 676 -28.49 3.88 16.03
N PRO A 677 -28.06 3.25 14.94
CA PRO A 677 -28.79 2.11 14.40
C PRO A 677 -28.86 1.01 15.44
N ARG A 678 -30.05 0.45 15.69
CA ARG A 678 -30.16 -0.79 16.42
C ARG A 678 -29.71 -1.90 15.49
N ALA A 679 -28.89 -2.82 15.99
CA ALA A 679 -28.54 -4.02 15.27
C ALA A 679 -29.82 -4.84 15.03
N ASP A 680 -30.50 -4.58 13.93
CA ASP A 680 -31.49 -5.54 13.45
C ASP A 680 -30.70 -6.73 12.90
N PRO A 681 -31.01 -7.96 13.33
CA PRO A 681 -30.43 -9.13 12.71
C PRO A 681 -30.74 -9.04 11.21
N ILE A 682 -29.70 -9.16 10.39
CA ILE A 682 -29.79 -9.09 8.93
C ILE A 682 -30.89 -10.05 8.51
N SER A 683 -32.05 -9.54 8.15
CA SER A 683 -33.07 -10.33 7.45
C SER A 683 -32.60 -10.48 6.00
N ILE A 684 -31.63 -11.35 5.81
CA ILE A 684 -31.28 -11.79 4.46
C ILE A 684 -32.53 -12.52 3.98
N LYS A 685 -33.22 -11.94 3.01
CA LYS A 685 -34.36 -12.64 2.38
C LYS A 685 -33.84 -13.97 1.86
N GLU A 686 -34.55 -15.02 2.16
CA GLU A 686 -34.23 -16.39 1.76
C GLU A 686 -33.94 -16.52 0.26
N ASP A 687 -34.57 -15.68 -0.55
CA ASP A 687 -34.34 -15.57 -2.00
C ASP A 687 -32.93 -14.98 -2.36
N SER A 688 -32.37 -14.10 -1.54
CA SER A 688 -31.02 -13.56 -1.77
C SER A 688 -29.96 -14.61 -1.45
N ILE A 689 -30.17 -15.45 -0.43
CA ILE A 689 -29.29 -16.57 -0.09
C ILE A 689 -29.34 -17.61 -1.21
N LYS A 690 -30.56 -17.98 -1.70
CA LYS A 690 -30.71 -18.90 -2.81
C LYS A 690 -30.03 -18.41 -4.08
N GLY A 691 -30.14 -17.12 -4.39
CA GLY A 691 -29.46 -16.49 -5.52
C GLY A 691 -27.92 -16.54 -5.43
N LEU A 692 -27.36 -16.32 -4.24
CA LEU A 692 -25.92 -16.40 -3.97
C LEU A 692 -25.37 -17.82 -4.08
N ILE A 693 -26.07 -18.78 -3.49
CA ILE A 693 -25.72 -20.21 -3.57
C ILE A 693 -25.78 -20.67 -5.03
N ARG A 694 -26.79 -20.23 -5.78
CA ARG A 694 -26.96 -20.53 -7.21
C ARG A 694 -25.75 -20.03 -8.02
N GLN A 695 -25.33 -18.78 -7.85
CA GLN A 695 -24.18 -18.21 -8.59
C GLN A 695 -22.86 -18.91 -8.24
N ASN A 696 -22.67 -19.30 -6.97
CA ASN A 696 -21.49 -20.07 -6.56
C ASN A 696 -21.43 -21.43 -7.25
N TYR A 697 -22.56 -22.19 -7.23
CA TYR A 697 -22.60 -23.49 -7.90
C TYR A 697 -22.46 -23.37 -9.41
N ILE A 698 -23.02 -22.35 -10.05
CA ILE A 698 -22.82 -22.08 -11.49
C ILE A 698 -21.34 -21.82 -11.79
N GLY A 699 -20.67 -20.98 -11.00
CA GLY A 699 -19.23 -20.71 -11.16
C GLY A 699 -18.36 -21.97 -10.97
N GLU A 700 -18.70 -22.81 -9.99
CA GLU A 700 -18.02 -24.07 -9.76
C GLU A 700 -18.29 -25.09 -10.87
N ILE A 701 -19.52 -25.19 -11.38
CA ILE A 701 -19.89 -26.03 -12.51
C ILE A 701 -19.13 -25.63 -13.76
N ILE A 702 -19.07 -24.36 -14.09
CA ILE A 702 -18.29 -23.84 -15.22
C ILE A 702 -16.82 -24.20 -15.05
N SER A 703 -16.27 -24.04 -13.83
CA SER A 703 -14.89 -24.41 -13.52
C SER A 703 -14.64 -25.92 -13.69
N ASP A 704 -15.57 -26.77 -13.24
CA ASP A 704 -15.44 -28.23 -13.36
C ASP A 704 -15.62 -28.70 -14.81
N LEU A 705 -16.49 -28.07 -15.59
CA LEU A 705 -16.64 -28.32 -17.03
C LEU A 705 -15.35 -28.00 -17.79
N HIS A 706 -14.70 -26.85 -17.49
CA HIS A 706 -13.40 -26.49 -18.08
C HIS A 706 -12.27 -27.46 -17.68
N ARG A 707 -12.43 -28.16 -16.55
CA ARG A 707 -11.49 -29.16 -16.06
C ARG A 707 -11.75 -30.57 -16.60
N ASN A 708 -12.81 -30.75 -17.42
CA ASN A 708 -13.34 -32.04 -17.83
C ASN A 708 -13.66 -32.97 -16.64
N ASP A 709 -13.98 -32.40 -15.47
CA ASP A 709 -14.33 -33.14 -14.25
C ASP A 709 -15.84 -33.32 -14.16
N TYR A 710 -16.38 -34.05 -15.13
CA TYR A 710 -17.83 -34.27 -15.30
C TYR A 710 -18.48 -34.96 -14.10
N GLY A 711 -17.69 -35.72 -13.31
CA GLY A 711 -18.17 -36.37 -12.11
C GLY A 711 -18.58 -35.40 -11.00
N LYS A 712 -18.02 -34.15 -10.98
CA LYS A 712 -18.38 -33.10 -10.02
C LYS A 712 -19.49 -32.17 -10.52
N VAL A 713 -19.68 -32.09 -11.83
CA VAL A 713 -20.66 -31.22 -12.46
C VAL A 713 -22.09 -31.68 -12.13
N LEU A 714 -22.35 -32.95 -12.28
CA LEU A 714 -23.70 -33.52 -12.12
C LEU A 714 -24.27 -33.37 -10.69
N PRO A 715 -23.52 -33.69 -9.60
CA PRO A 715 -23.97 -33.43 -8.24
C PRO A 715 -24.32 -31.97 -7.97
N LYS A 716 -23.55 -31.03 -8.52
CA LYS A 716 -23.77 -29.58 -8.35
C LYS A 716 -25.00 -29.09 -9.12
N LEU A 717 -25.24 -29.62 -10.32
CA LEU A 717 -26.48 -29.38 -11.08
C LEU A 717 -27.70 -29.88 -10.32
N MET A 718 -27.62 -31.05 -9.73
CA MET A 718 -28.72 -31.64 -8.94
C MET A 718 -28.97 -30.81 -7.65
N LEU A 719 -27.97 -30.29 -7.02
CA LEU A 719 -28.09 -29.35 -5.88
C LEU A 719 -28.72 -28.01 -6.30
N LEU A 720 -28.42 -27.50 -7.47
CA LEU A 720 -29.03 -26.28 -8.03
C LEU A 720 -30.53 -26.50 -8.26
N GLU A 721 -30.93 -27.60 -8.88
CA GLU A 721 -32.34 -27.96 -9.11
C GLU A 721 -33.13 -28.10 -7.78
N LYS A 722 -32.50 -28.72 -6.76
CA LYS A 722 -33.10 -28.82 -5.43
C LYS A 722 -33.28 -27.45 -4.77
N LEU A 723 -32.35 -26.53 -4.97
CA LEU A 723 -32.43 -25.12 -4.48
C LEU A 723 -33.57 -24.37 -5.19
N GLU A 724 -33.84 -24.67 -6.45
CA GLU A 724 -34.95 -24.10 -7.22
C GLU A 724 -36.29 -24.72 -6.93
N GLY A 725 -36.35 -25.76 -6.08
CA GLY A 725 -37.58 -26.47 -5.71
C GLY A 725 -38.00 -27.56 -6.71
N ASN A 726 -37.12 -27.88 -7.64
CA ASN A 726 -37.35 -28.95 -8.63
C ASN A 726 -36.89 -30.32 -8.11
N GLU A 727 -37.45 -31.38 -8.65
CA GLU A 727 -36.96 -32.74 -8.35
C GLU A 727 -35.67 -33.02 -9.13
N PRO A 728 -34.55 -33.37 -8.48
CA PRO A 728 -33.24 -33.60 -9.17
C PRO A 728 -33.27 -34.73 -10.20
N LYS A 729 -34.27 -35.58 -10.16
CA LYS A 729 -34.48 -36.69 -11.10
C LYS A 729 -34.65 -36.25 -12.56
N SER A 730 -35.09 -35.03 -12.80
CA SER A 730 -35.29 -34.50 -14.16
C SER A 730 -34.02 -34.40 -14.98
N ILE A 731 -32.87 -34.20 -14.32
CA ILE A 731 -31.58 -34.11 -15.02
C ILE A 731 -31.05 -35.50 -15.44
N VAL A 732 -31.35 -36.53 -14.66
CA VAL A 732 -30.75 -37.86 -14.81
C VAL A 732 -31.55 -38.78 -15.70
N GLN A 733 -32.84 -38.51 -15.94
CA GLN A 733 -33.72 -39.33 -16.81
C GLN A 733 -33.23 -39.50 -18.25
N ASN A 734 -32.26 -38.67 -18.70
CA ASN A 734 -31.70 -38.71 -20.04
C ASN A 734 -30.26 -39.27 -20.12
N LEU A 735 -29.69 -39.79 -19.01
CA LEU A 735 -28.33 -40.30 -18.94
C LEU A 735 -28.31 -41.78 -18.60
N GLU A 736 -28.40 -42.63 -19.61
CA GLU A 736 -28.60 -44.11 -19.49
C GLU A 736 -27.41 -44.89 -18.88
N GLU A 737 -26.29 -44.26 -18.55
CA GLU A 737 -25.07 -44.94 -18.08
C GLU A 737 -24.55 -44.53 -16.67
N LEU A 738 -25.29 -43.76 -15.88
CA LEU A 738 -24.83 -43.32 -14.55
C LEU A 738 -25.52 -44.06 -13.41
N ASP A 739 -24.76 -44.61 -12.45
CA ASP A 739 -25.26 -45.19 -11.22
C ASP A 739 -25.89 -44.10 -10.32
N TYR A 740 -27.18 -43.87 -10.56
CA TYR A 740 -28.02 -42.93 -9.84
C TYR A 740 -28.06 -43.15 -8.33
N GLY A 741 -27.99 -44.41 -7.91
CA GLY A 741 -28.00 -44.79 -6.50
C GLY A 741 -26.73 -44.34 -5.78
N ALA A 742 -25.57 -44.48 -6.42
CA ALA A 742 -24.29 -44.04 -5.87
C ALA A 742 -24.22 -42.50 -5.78
N ILE A 743 -24.76 -41.80 -6.78
CA ILE A 743 -24.77 -40.31 -6.81
C ILE A 743 -25.72 -39.76 -5.73
N LEU A 744 -26.93 -40.31 -5.59
CA LEU A 744 -27.86 -39.88 -4.53
C LEU A 744 -27.31 -40.15 -3.15
N LYS A 745 -26.64 -41.29 -2.96
CA LYS A 745 -25.99 -41.63 -1.69
C LYS A 745 -24.91 -40.63 -1.32
N GLN A 746 -24.07 -40.20 -2.27
CA GLN A 746 -23.08 -39.15 -2.07
C GLN A 746 -23.70 -37.78 -1.75
N ILE A 747 -24.85 -37.45 -2.31
CA ILE A 747 -25.58 -36.21 -2.04
C ILE A 747 -26.27 -36.26 -0.66
N GLU A 748 -26.87 -37.38 -0.30
CA GLU A 748 -27.59 -37.59 0.97
C GLU A 748 -26.62 -37.69 2.16
N GLU A 749 -25.44 -38.29 1.97
CA GLU A 749 -24.42 -38.45 3.01
C GLU A 749 -23.61 -37.17 3.22
N GLY A 750 -23.76 -36.13 2.38
CA GLY A 750 -23.03 -34.82 2.51
C GLY A 750 -21.53 -34.95 2.31
N GLU A 751 -21.06 -36.13 1.97
CA GLU A 751 -19.63 -36.43 1.82
C GLU A 751 -19.16 -36.32 0.35
N ILE A 752 -18.98 -35.10 -0.13
CA ILE A 752 -17.91 -34.91 -1.08
C ILE A 752 -16.63 -34.95 -0.23
N LYS A 753 -15.99 -36.11 -0.12
CA LYS A 753 -14.72 -36.25 0.57
C LYS A 753 -13.73 -35.30 -0.12
N LYS A 754 -13.44 -34.14 0.50
CA LYS A 754 -12.23 -33.41 0.22
C LYS A 754 -11.10 -34.40 0.44
N ASP A 755 -10.25 -34.65 -0.57
CA ASP A 755 -9.00 -35.37 -0.36
C ASP A 755 -8.27 -34.69 0.80
N LYS A 756 -8.17 -35.36 1.94
CA LYS A 756 -7.46 -34.79 3.10
C LYS A 756 -5.98 -34.63 2.76
N ILE A 757 -5.47 -33.43 2.97
CA ILE A 757 -4.06 -33.08 2.74
C ILE A 757 -3.20 -33.59 3.90
N ILE A 758 -3.82 -33.79 5.08
CA ILE A 758 -3.15 -34.22 6.31
C ILE A 758 -3.41 -35.71 6.48
N GLU A 759 -2.40 -36.52 6.22
CA GLU A 759 -2.51 -37.99 6.19
C GLU A 759 -1.95 -38.71 7.45
N GLU A 760 -1.28 -38.04 8.41
CA GLU A 760 -0.54 -38.68 9.51
C GLU A 760 -0.75 -38.03 10.89
N GLU A 761 -0.50 -38.83 11.95
CA GLU A 761 -0.39 -38.37 13.34
C GLU A 761 0.65 -37.25 13.47
N LEU A 762 0.19 -36.08 13.90
CA LEU A 762 1.07 -34.89 13.95
C LEU A 762 1.68 -34.74 15.35
N THR A 763 2.99 -34.62 15.36
CA THR A 763 3.73 -34.08 16.50
C THR A 763 3.86 -32.58 16.32
N PHE A 764 3.37 -31.82 17.29
CA PHE A 764 3.35 -30.36 17.23
C PHE A 764 4.52 -29.71 17.96
N SER A 765 4.72 -28.41 17.74
CA SER A 765 5.65 -27.57 18.51
C SER A 765 4.99 -26.22 18.83
N ALA A 766 5.52 -25.50 19.81
CA ALA A 766 5.04 -24.16 20.16
C ALA A 766 5.05 -23.19 18.96
N SER A 767 6.10 -23.26 18.13
CA SER A 767 6.22 -22.44 16.92
C SER A 767 5.13 -22.72 15.89
N GLN A 768 4.62 -23.97 15.81
CA GLN A 768 3.52 -24.33 14.93
C GLN A 768 2.22 -23.67 15.37
N PHE A 769 1.91 -23.67 16.67
CA PHE A 769 0.71 -22.99 17.21
C PHE A 769 0.79 -21.48 17.02
N THR A 770 1.94 -20.89 17.31
CA THR A 770 2.20 -19.47 17.09
C THR A 770 2.03 -19.09 15.61
N THR A 771 2.54 -19.91 14.69
CA THR A 771 2.40 -19.69 13.25
C THR A 771 0.95 -19.79 12.79
N TYR A 772 0.21 -20.80 13.26
CA TYR A 772 -1.21 -20.95 12.93
C TYR A 772 -2.05 -19.78 13.46
N LYS A 773 -1.81 -19.37 14.71
CA LYS A 773 -2.49 -18.20 15.31
C LYS A 773 -2.22 -16.92 14.52
N ARG A 774 -0.98 -16.74 14.05
CA ARG A 774 -0.58 -15.62 13.19
C ARG A 774 -1.31 -15.66 11.86
N CYS A 775 -1.20 -16.76 11.11
CA CYS A 775 -1.94 -16.97 9.87
C CYS A 775 -1.99 -18.47 9.51
N PRO A 776 -3.21 -19.09 9.48
CA PRO A 776 -3.37 -20.51 9.10
C PRO A 776 -2.81 -20.85 7.72
N ARG A 777 -2.83 -19.91 6.77
CA ARG A 777 -2.28 -20.09 5.42
C ARG A 777 -0.75 -20.24 5.44
N ILE A 778 -0.03 -19.47 6.27
CA ILE A 778 1.43 -19.65 6.49
C ILE A 778 1.71 -21.03 7.07
N TYR A 779 0.91 -21.48 8.03
CA TYR A 779 1.03 -22.82 8.59
C TYR A 779 0.92 -23.90 7.49
N LYS A 780 -0.10 -23.78 6.60
CA LYS A 780 -0.26 -24.69 5.46
C LYS A 780 1.00 -24.78 4.60
N TYR A 781 1.55 -23.65 4.19
CA TYR A 781 2.72 -23.63 3.30
C TYR A 781 3.99 -24.11 3.99
N ASN A 782 4.19 -23.74 5.25
CA ASN A 782 5.41 -24.07 5.98
C ASN A 782 5.41 -25.51 6.53
N TYR A 783 4.30 -25.98 7.11
CA TYR A 783 4.27 -27.27 7.83
C TYR A 783 3.53 -28.37 7.10
N VAL A 784 2.52 -28.06 6.29
CA VAL A 784 1.77 -29.07 5.51
C VAL A 784 2.46 -29.31 4.17
N TYR A 785 2.65 -28.28 3.38
CA TYR A 785 3.35 -28.36 2.08
C TYR A 785 4.87 -28.42 2.24
N ARG A 786 5.43 -27.83 3.30
CA ARG A 786 6.86 -27.75 3.56
C ARG A 786 7.65 -27.13 2.41
N ILE A 787 7.12 -26.04 1.85
CA ILE A 787 7.75 -25.31 0.75
C ILE A 787 9.04 -24.68 1.24
N PRO A 788 10.20 -24.96 0.63
CA PRO A 788 11.47 -24.36 1.04
C PRO A 788 11.45 -22.84 0.84
N THR A 789 11.99 -22.10 1.80
CA THR A 789 12.16 -20.65 1.74
C THR A 789 13.64 -20.27 1.74
N LEU A 790 13.96 -19.12 1.18
CA LEU A 790 15.32 -18.57 1.23
C LEU A 790 15.70 -18.20 2.68
N PRO A 791 17.00 -18.32 3.06
CA PRO A 791 17.49 -17.86 4.34
C PRO A 791 17.23 -16.37 4.56
N LYS A 792 16.85 -16.00 5.79
CA LYS A 792 16.64 -14.60 6.16
C LYS A 792 17.64 -14.13 7.21
N PRO A 793 18.24 -12.94 7.04
CA PRO A 793 19.28 -12.44 7.92
C PRO A 793 18.90 -12.44 9.39
N TYR A 794 17.66 -12.03 9.72
CA TYR A 794 17.23 -11.91 11.11
C TYR A 794 16.97 -13.26 11.79
N PHE A 795 16.60 -14.32 11.05
CA PHE A 795 16.49 -15.68 11.59
C PHE A 795 17.88 -16.28 11.79
N ASP A 796 18.77 -16.11 10.83
CA ASP A 796 20.14 -16.58 10.94
C ASP A 796 20.92 -15.84 12.03
N PHE A 797 20.70 -14.52 12.17
CA PHE A 797 21.23 -13.72 13.27
C PHE A 797 20.78 -14.24 14.63
N GLY A 798 19.47 -14.39 14.83
CA GLY A 798 18.91 -14.90 16.08
C GLY A 798 19.43 -16.29 16.41
N GLY A 799 19.35 -17.24 15.49
CA GLY A 799 19.84 -18.59 15.66
C GLY A 799 21.34 -18.65 15.93
N THR A 800 22.14 -17.82 15.25
CA THR A 800 23.60 -17.74 15.50
C THR A 800 23.90 -17.28 16.92
N VAL A 801 23.25 -16.22 17.40
CA VAL A 801 23.41 -15.72 18.78
C VAL A 801 22.99 -16.77 19.80
N HIS A 802 21.85 -17.48 19.58
CA HIS A 802 21.41 -18.57 20.45
C HIS A 802 22.43 -19.69 20.51
N ASN A 803 22.97 -20.16 19.37
CA ASN A 803 24.00 -21.22 19.35
C ASN A 803 25.27 -20.83 20.13
N VAL A 804 25.70 -19.57 20.03
CA VAL A 804 26.82 -19.04 20.80
C VAL A 804 26.54 -19.07 22.30
N ILE A 805 25.36 -18.57 22.71
CA ILE A 805 24.94 -18.54 24.12
C ILE A 805 24.78 -19.95 24.67
N GLU A 806 24.30 -20.92 23.89
CA GLU A 806 24.22 -22.33 24.26
C GLU A 806 25.62 -22.86 24.60
N GLU A 807 26.62 -22.67 23.73
CA GLU A 807 27.98 -23.13 23.97
C GLU A 807 28.64 -22.44 25.17
N LEU A 808 28.40 -21.12 25.34
CA LEU A 808 28.86 -20.40 26.51
C LEU A 808 28.18 -20.93 27.79
N SER A 809 26.91 -21.25 27.75
CA SER A 809 26.17 -21.80 28.89
C SER A 809 26.67 -23.19 29.29
N LYS A 810 27.01 -24.05 28.32
CA LYS A 810 27.64 -25.35 28.57
C LYS A 810 28.98 -25.18 29.24
N LYS A 811 29.82 -24.21 28.85
CA LYS A 811 31.09 -23.91 29.49
C LYS A 811 30.92 -23.47 30.96
N VAL A 812 29.91 -22.64 31.21
CA VAL A 812 29.56 -22.22 32.58
C VAL A 812 29.13 -23.43 33.43
N MET A 813 28.34 -24.37 32.89
CA MET A 813 27.94 -25.62 33.57
C MET A 813 29.12 -26.53 33.84
N GLU A 814 30.13 -26.53 32.97
CA GLU A 814 31.40 -27.28 33.15
C GLU A 814 32.35 -26.59 34.16
N GLY A 815 32.03 -25.40 34.64
CA GLY A 815 32.87 -24.59 35.53
C GLY A 815 34.01 -23.86 34.81
N GLU A 816 33.98 -23.78 33.48
CA GLU A 816 34.99 -23.08 32.70
C GLU A 816 34.65 -21.57 32.59
N PRO A 817 35.67 -20.69 32.62
CA PRO A 817 35.47 -19.28 32.47
C PRO A 817 35.06 -18.94 31.04
N ILE A 818 34.12 -18.00 30.90
CA ILE A 818 33.68 -17.42 29.61
C ILE A 818 34.16 -16.00 29.48
N ASP A 819 34.61 -15.64 28.28
CA ASP A 819 35.01 -14.30 27.93
C ASP A 819 34.57 -13.91 26.50
N ILE A 820 34.69 -12.63 26.14
CA ILE A 820 34.25 -12.11 24.82
C ILE A 820 35.09 -12.71 23.67
N HIS A 821 36.36 -13.09 23.90
CA HIS A 821 37.20 -13.69 22.86
C HIS A 821 36.73 -15.12 22.53
N LEU A 822 36.25 -15.85 23.51
CA LEU A 822 35.61 -17.16 23.30
C LEU A 822 34.31 -17.01 22.55
N ALA A 823 33.47 -16.03 22.93
CA ALA A 823 32.21 -15.73 22.25
C ALA A 823 32.44 -15.36 20.78
N ILE A 824 33.41 -14.50 20.47
CA ILE A 824 33.73 -14.10 19.07
C ILE A 824 34.22 -15.32 18.26
N ARG A 825 34.97 -16.26 18.86
CA ARG A 825 35.36 -17.49 18.16
C ARG A 825 34.17 -18.35 17.77
N TYR A 826 33.20 -18.53 18.69
CA TYR A 826 31.98 -19.26 18.39
C TYR A 826 31.09 -18.48 17.38
N LEU A 827 30.98 -17.15 17.52
CA LEU A 827 30.24 -16.31 16.61
C LEU A 827 30.76 -16.48 15.17
N LYS A 828 32.06 -16.40 14.95
CA LYS A 828 32.67 -16.63 13.63
C LYS A 828 32.46 -18.05 13.09
N ALA A 829 32.43 -19.05 13.97
CA ALA A 829 32.22 -20.44 13.58
C ALA A 829 30.75 -20.71 13.13
N PHE A 830 29.79 -20.06 13.78
CA PHE A 830 28.37 -20.26 13.50
C PHE A 830 27.76 -19.24 12.50
N TRP A 831 28.53 -18.18 12.18
CA TRP A 831 28.03 -17.12 11.26
C TRP A 831 27.86 -17.65 9.85
N LYS A 832 26.66 -17.51 9.32
CA LYS A 832 26.32 -18.02 8.00
C LYS A 832 26.40 -16.99 6.88
N GLY A 833 26.37 -15.69 7.19
CA GLY A 833 26.45 -14.58 6.23
C GLY A 833 25.38 -14.55 5.15
N ALA A 834 24.49 -15.55 5.13
CA ALA A 834 23.49 -15.69 4.07
C ALA A 834 22.31 -14.72 4.26
N GLY A 835 21.86 -14.13 3.17
CA GLY A 835 20.63 -13.31 3.14
C GLY A 835 20.81 -11.82 3.46
N TYR A 836 22.02 -11.35 3.82
CA TYR A 836 22.27 -9.91 3.95
C TYR A 836 22.33 -9.26 2.57
N THR A 837 21.61 -8.15 2.41
CA THR A 837 21.53 -7.45 1.12
C THR A 837 22.82 -6.69 0.79
N THR A 838 23.67 -6.40 1.78
CA THR A 838 24.91 -5.66 1.60
C THR A 838 25.96 -6.10 2.62
N GLU A 839 27.26 -6.01 2.27
CA GLU A 839 28.38 -6.30 3.19
C GLU A 839 28.39 -5.36 4.41
N LYS A 840 27.88 -4.14 4.25
CA LYS A 840 27.79 -3.17 5.35
C LYS A 840 26.75 -3.62 6.38
N ALA A 841 25.59 -4.06 5.92
CA ALA A 841 24.52 -4.59 6.80
C ALA A 841 24.97 -5.84 7.53
N GLU A 842 25.74 -6.73 6.89
CA GLU A 842 26.33 -7.90 7.51
C GLU A 842 27.34 -7.54 8.61
N ARG A 843 28.25 -6.58 8.36
CA ARG A 843 29.20 -6.08 9.35
C ARG A 843 28.52 -5.46 10.56
N GLU A 844 27.54 -4.58 10.33
CA GLU A 844 26.74 -3.96 11.39
C GLU A 844 26.01 -5.03 12.24
N ALA A 845 25.51 -6.09 11.62
CA ALA A 845 24.88 -7.19 12.34
C ALA A 845 25.90 -8.00 13.18
N MET A 846 27.13 -8.20 12.67
CA MET A 846 28.18 -8.87 13.43
C MET A 846 28.60 -8.05 14.65
N ASP A 847 28.73 -6.74 14.50
CA ASP A 847 29.04 -5.82 15.61
C ASP A 847 27.93 -5.83 16.66
N ASP A 848 26.65 -5.78 16.25
CA ASP A 848 25.49 -5.92 17.14
C ASP A 848 25.52 -7.25 17.91
N ALA A 849 25.91 -8.36 17.25
CA ALA A 849 26.00 -9.67 17.91
C ALA A 849 27.10 -9.68 18.98
N VAL A 850 28.24 -9.06 18.72
CA VAL A 850 29.33 -8.93 19.69
C VAL A 850 28.87 -8.15 20.92
N GLU A 851 28.17 -7.02 20.75
CA GLU A 851 27.62 -6.23 21.86
C GLU A 851 26.61 -7.01 22.72
N ILE A 852 25.74 -7.78 22.09
CA ILE A 852 24.77 -8.66 22.76
C ILE A 852 25.52 -9.73 23.61
N LEU A 853 26.54 -10.36 23.03
CA LEU A 853 27.28 -11.43 23.71
C LEU A 853 28.14 -10.91 24.87
N ASP A 854 28.71 -9.72 24.74
CA ASP A 854 29.43 -9.05 25.81
C ASP A 854 28.49 -8.74 27.00
N THR A 855 27.31 -8.19 26.70
CA THR A 855 26.27 -7.95 27.69
C THR A 855 25.83 -9.25 28.40
N PHE A 856 25.62 -10.32 27.64
CA PHE A 856 25.28 -11.64 28.20
C PHE A 856 26.34 -12.17 29.15
N ILE A 857 27.64 -12.08 28.78
CA ILE A 857 28.75 -12.54 29.58
C ILE A 857 28.83 -11.78 30.92
N HIS A 858 28.70 -10.45 30.86
CA HIS A 858 28.67 -9.62 32.06
C HIS A 858 27.51 -9.96 33.00
N GLU A 859 26.32 -10.15 32.46
CA GLU A 859 25.16 -10.56 33.26
C GLU A 859 25.33 -11.96 33.87
N GLN A 860 25.89 -12.90 33.11
CA GLN A 860 26.10 -14.25 33.56
C GLN A 860 27.05 -14.30 34.75
N GLN A 861 28.05 -13.44 34.83
CA GLN A 861 28.98 -13.34 35.97
C GLN A 861 28.32 -12.81 37.25
N ASN A 862 27.23 -12.10 37.13
CA ASN A 862 26.50 -11.43 38.21
C ASN A 862 25.18 -12.12 38.59
N ILE A 863 24.78 -13.18 37.87
CA ILE A 863 23.51 -13.86 38.11
C ILE A 863 23.66 -14.82 39.34
N GLY A 864 22.70 -14.71 40.24
CA GLY A 864 22.74 -15.51 41.49
C GLY A 864 22.20 -16.94 41.36
N THR A 865 21.78 -17.35 40.14
CA THR A 865 21.23 -18.69 39.88
C THR A 865 22.25 -19.60 39.21
N THR A 866 22.03 -20.90 39.28
CA THR A 866 22.91 -21.91 38.64
C THR A 866 22.20 -22.48 37.42
N ILE A 867 22.87 -22.50 36.26
CA ILE A 867 22.35 -23.16 35.06
C ILE A 867 22.34 -24.64 35.31
N VAL A 868 21.19 -25.30 35.13
CA VAL A 868 21.07 -26.76 35.24
C VAL A 868 20.85 -27.47 33.92
N GLU A 869 20.27 -26.76 32.97
CA GLU A 869 20.05 -27.23 31.60
C GLU A 869 20.14 -26.07 30.60
N ALA A 870 20.76 -26.34 29.44
CA ALA A 870 20.76 -25.44 28.29
C ALA A 870 20.32 -26.24 27.05
N GLU A 871 19.46 -25.68 26.21
CA GLU A 871 18.85 -26.33 25.02
C GLU A 871 18.23 -27.71 25.34
N LYS A 872 17.44 -27.75 26.45
CA LYS A 872 16.85 -29.01 26.92
C LYS A 872 15.73 -29.50 26.01
N ASN A 873 15.93 -30.61 25.34
CA ASN A 873 14.90 -31.28 24.55
C ASN A 873 13.81 -31.88 25.45
N PHE A 874 12.53 -31.67 25.03
CA PHE A 874 11.39 -32.27 25.73
C PHE A 874 10.32 -32.78 24.73
N THR A 875 9.52 -33.74 25.23
CA THR A 875 8.28 -34.18 24.59
C THR A 875 7.21 -34.35 25.67
N ILE A 876 6.13 -33.58 25.58
CA ILE A 876 4.98 -33.73 26.46
C ILE A 876 3.78 -34.32 25.71
N LYS A 877 2.93 -35.04 26.44
CA LYS A 877 1.66 -35.54 25.90
C LYS A 877 0.50 -34.68 26.37
N LEU A 878 -0.33 -34.28 25.42
CA LEU A 878 -1.57 -33.57 25.65
C LEU A 878 -2.69 -34.37 24.96
N GLU A 879 -3.50 -35.08 25.75
CA GLU A 879 -4.46 -36.06 25.27
C GLU A 879 -3.85 -37.08 24.30
N ASN A 880 -4.28 -37.13 23.04
CA ASN A 880 -3.78 -38.04 22.01
C ASN A 880 -2.65 -37.44 21.17
N TYR A 881 -2.19 -36.23 21.48
CA TYR A 881 -1.19 -35.51 20.71
C TYR A 881 0.13 -35.38 21.45
N SER A 882 1.24 -35.28 20.71
CA SER A 882 2.57 -35.06 21.26
C SER A 882 3.04 -33.63 20.94
N ILE A 883 3.61 -32.93 21.92
CA ILE A 883 4.21 -31.59 21.72
C ILE A 883 5.67 -31.70 22.08
N ARG A 884 6.55 -31.32 21.17
CA ARG A 884 7.99 -31.32 21.33
C ARG A 884 8.59 -29.93 21.21
N GLY A 885 9.74 -29.74 21.84
CA GLY A 885 10.50 -28.49 21.76
C GLY A 885 11.81 -28.55 22.50
N PHE A 886 12.45 -27.39 22.56
CA PHE A 886 13.70 -27.19 23.32
C PHE A 886 13.48 -26.02 24.28
N ILE A 887 14.02 -26.10 25.48
CA ILE A 887 14.02 -25.01 26.45
C ILE A 887 15.41 -24.39 26.42
N ASP A 888 15.52 -23.12 26.07
CA ASP A 888 16.81 -22.44 25.89
C ASP A 888 17.66 -22.55 27.17
N ARG A 889 17.04 -22.31 28.34
CA ARG A 889 17.76 -22.36 29.60
C ARG A 889 16.85 -22.65 30.78
N VAL A 890 17.30 -23.53 31.69
CA VAL A 890 16.72 -23.76 33.00
C VAL A 890 17.75 -23.44 34.09
N ASP A 891 17.40 -22.50 34.96
CA ASP A 891 18.20 -22.13 36.14
C ASP A 891 17.61 -22.72 37.41
N LYS A 892 18.48 -22.96 38.40
CA LYS A 892 18.10 -23.33 39.75
C LYS A 892 18.36 -22.18 40.72
N ASP A 893 17.30 -21.82 41.49
CA ASP A 893 17.30 -20.81 42.54
C ASP A 893 16.91 -21.50 43.89
N GLY A 894 17.89 -21.94 44.66
CA GLY A 894 17.64 -22.81 45.82
C GLY A 894 17.03 -24.14 45.38
N ASP A 895 15.77 -24.41 45.75
CA ASP A 895 15.01 -25.59 45.36
C ASP A 895 14.04 -25.32 44.18
N ASP A 896 13.99 -24.12 43.67
CA ASP A 896 13.08 -23.72 42.63
C ASP A 896 13.75 -23.66 41.23
N TYR A 897 12.94 -23.74 40.19
CA TYR A 897 13.42 -23.63 38.81
C TYR A 897 12.91 -22.30 38.19
N ILE A 898 13.76 -21.69 37.37
CA ILE A 898 13.45 -20.53 36.56
C ILE A 898 13.73 -20.87 35.09
N ILE A 899 12.81 -20.56 34.20
CA ILE A 899 12.97 -20.81 32.77
C ILE A 899 13.25 -19.49 32.06
N TRP A 900 14.24 -19.50 31.19
CA TRP A 900 14.55 -18.40 30.30
C TRP A 900 14.47 -18.83 28.85
N ASP A 901 13.85 -17.99 28.04
CA ASP A 901 13.89 -18.04 26.59
C ASP A 901 14.51 -16.74 26.08
N TYR A 902 15.50 -16.84 25.22
CA TYR A 902 16.27 -15.71 24.73
C TYR A 902 15.58 -15.03 23.54
N LYS A 903 15.56 -13.71 23.51
CA LYS A 903 15.00 -12.93 22.42
C LYS A 903 16.00 -11.86 21.95
N THR A 904 16.28 -11.84 20.65
CA THR A 904 17.10 -10.81 19.98
C THR A 904 16.26 -9.64 19.45
N SER A 905 14.94 -9.66 19.62
CA SER A 905 14.02 -8.60 19.17
C SER A 905 14.17 -7.31 19.99
N LYS A 906 13.86 -6.17 19.35
CA LYS A 906 13.99 -4.83 19.97
C LYS A 906 12.79 -4.42 20.86
N THR A 907 11.68 -5.13 20.82
CA THR A 907 10.44 -4.74 21.52
C THR A 907 10.05 -5.81 22.54
N PRO A 908 10.20 -5.55 23.86
CA PRO A 908 9.79 -6.48 24.88
C PRO A 908 8.28 -6.61 24.99
N MET A 909 7.79 -7.83 25.21
CA MET A 909 6.38 -8.09 25.55
C MET A 909 6.09 -7.62 26.97
N SER A 910 4.82 -7.31 27.22
CA SER A 910 4.31 -7.06 28.58
C SER A 910 4.02 -8.38 29.31
N GLU A 911 3.94 -8.36 30.64
CA GLU A 911 3.56 -9.53 31.45
C GLU A 911 2.21 -10.13 31.04
N ASN A 912 1.25 -9.27 30.63
CA ASN A 912 -0.07 -9.73 30.17
C ASN A 912 -0.01 -10.50 28.82
N GLU A 913 0.95 -10.16 27.98
CA GLU A 913 1.22 -10.89 26.72
C GLU A 913 1.91 -12.19 26.98
N LEU A 914 2.88 -12.23 27.93
CA LEU A 914 3.57 -13.45 28.34
C LEU A 914 2.59 -14.50 28.89
N ARG A 915 1.55 -14.12 29.63
CA ARG A 915 0.51 -15.04 30.14
C ARG A 915 -0.32 -15.71 29.05
N LYS A 916 -0.15 -15.31 27.79
CA LYS A 916 -0.83 -15.86 26.62
C LYS A 916 0.14 -16.46 25.61
N ASP A 917 1.42 -16.56 25.97
CA ASP A 917 2.45 -17.07 25.11
C ASP A 917 2.46 -18.61 25.13
N PHE A 918 2.29 -19.24 23.98
CA PHE A 918 2.29 -20.69 23.86
C PHE A 918 3.62 -21.32 24.32
N GLN A 919 4.73 -20.69 23.96
CA GLN A 919 6.05 -21.24 24.18
C GLN A 919 6.37 -21.35 25.67
N LEU A 920 6.19 -20.26 26.42
CA LEU A 920 6.50 -20.20 27.83
C LEU A 920 5.63 -21.14 28.66
N LEU A 921 4.33 -21.23 28.34
CA LEU A 921 3.43 -22.09 29.12
C LEU A 921 3.56 -23.57 28.74
N ILE A 922 3.99 -23.88 27.52
CA ILE A 922 4.43 -25.25 27.13
C ILE A 922 5.71 -25.61 27.91
N TYR A 923 6.64 -24.66 28.09
CA TYR A 923 7.84 -24.91 28.89
C TYR A 923 7.55 -25.17 30.38
N ASP A 924 6.56 -24.46 30.96
CA ASP A 924 6.08 -24.75 32.32
C ASP A 924 5.64 -26.22 32.44
N MET A 925 4.79 -26.69 31.51
CA MET A 925 4.32 -28.07 31.50
C MET A 925 5.50 -29.08 31.30
N ALA A 926 6.47 -28.73 30.47
CA ALA A 926 7.63 -29.57 30.19
C ALA A 926 8.53 -29.69 31.43
N VAL A 927 8.82 -28.60 32.13
CA VAL A 927 9.63 -28.59 33.35
C VAL A 927 8.92 -29.38 34.47
N GLN A 928 7.62 -29.22 34.62
CA GLN A 928 6.84 -30.01 35.57
C GLN A 928 6.96 -31.52 35.29
N GLN A 929 6.91 -31.92 34.04
CA GLN A 929 7.08 -33.33 33.65
C GLN A 929 8.51 -33.82 33.84
N LEU A 930 9.52 -33.01 33.50
CA LEU A 930 10.93 -33.40 33.53
C LEU A 930 11.53 -33.48 34.96
N PHE A 931 11.16 -32.50 35.81
CA PHE A 931 11.77 -32.33 37.13
C PHE A 931 10.80 -32.61 38.29
N GLY A 932 9.51 -32.95 37.98
CA GLY A 932 8.50 -33.27 39.00
C GLY A 932 7.98 -32.07 39.79
N LYS A 933 8.42 -30.87 39.43
CA LYS A 933 8.04 -29.60 40.08
C LYS A 933 7.85 -28.51 39.03
N ARG A 934 6.83 -27.67 39.24
CA ARG A 934 6.60 -26.50 38.38
C ARG A 934 7.72 -25.48 38.60
N PRO A 935 8.06 -24.71 37.53
CA PRO A 935 9.00 -23.61 37.68
C PRO A 935 8.34 -22.47 38.50
N LYS A 936 9.13 -21.81 39.34
CA LYS A 936 8.72 -20.63 40.08
C LYS A 936 8.42 -19.48 39.16
N GLN A 937 9.24 -19.33 38.11
CA GLN A 937 9.12 -18.26 37.13
C GLN A 937 9.44 -18.78 35.72
N VAL A 938 8.73 -18.22 34.73
CA VAL A 938 9.08 -18.37 33.31
C VAL A 938 9.20 -16.96 32.70
N GLY A 939 10.20 -16.76 31.85
CA GLY A 939 10.46 -15.44 31.32
C GLY A 939 11.18 -15.38 29.99
N LEU A 940 11.07 -14.20 29.37
CA LEU A 940 11.84 -13.84 28.19
C LEU A 940 13.00 -12.92 28.58
N TRP A 941 14.20 -13.26 28.09
CA TRP A 941 15.38 -12.43 28.28
C TRP A 941 15.71 -11.73 26.95
N TYR A 942 15.38 -10.44 26.84
CA TYR A 942 15.65 -9.60 25.71
C TYR A 942 17.11 -9.15 25.72
N LEU A 943 17.94 -9.84 24.98
CA LEU A 943 19.39 -9.71 25.02
C LEU A 943 19.90 -8.32 24.61
N ARG A 944 19.29 -7.68 23.61
CA ARG A 944 19.70 -6.34 23.14
C ARG A 944 19.55 -5.23 24.18
N GLN A 945 18.51 -5.29 25.02
CA GLN A 945 18.24 -4.30 26.06
C GLN A 945 18.65 -4.78 27.45
N ASN A 946 19.17 -6.00 27.53
CA ASN A 946 19.38 -6.69 28.78
C ASN A 946 18.17 -6.66 29.72
N LYS A 947 16.97 -6.83 29.14
CA LYS A 947 15.71 -6.74 29.87
C LYS A 947 15.10 -8.12 30.06
N LYS A 948 14.84 -8.47 31.33
CA LYS A 948 14.17 -9.71 31.73
C LYS A 948 12.70 -9.39 32.03
N VAL A 949 11.76 -10.09 31.39
CA VAL A 949 10.33 -10.00 31.67
C VAL A 949 9.85 -11.38 32.09
N VAL A 950 9.35 -11.50 33.30
CA VAL A 950 9.01 -12.78 33.94
C VAL A 950 7.56 -12.79 34.41
N ILE A 951 6.99 -13.98 34.46
CA ILE A 951 5.71 -14.26 35.09
C ILE A 951 5.82 -15.46 36.03
N GLU A 952 4.97 -15.51 37.04
CA GLU A 952 4.67 -16.70 37.81
C GLU A 952 3.41 -17.34 37.19
N PRO A 953 3.53 -18.48 36.48
CA PRO A 953 2.42 -19.11 35.81
C PRO A 953 1.34 -19.56 36.79
N LYS A 954 0.08 -19.28 36.47
CA LYS A 954 -1.07 -19.74 37.26
C LYS A 954 -1.74 -20.93 36.58
N ASP A 955 -2.45 -21.75 37.36
CA ASP A 955 -3.18 -22.88 36.79
C ASP A 955 -4.18 -22.45 35.72
N GLU A 956 -4.85 -21.30 35.93
CA GLU A 956 -5.77 -20.71 34.96
C GLU A 956 -5.10 -20.36 33.62
N ASP A 957 -3.87 -19.87 33.63
CA ASP A 957 -3.11 -19.54 32.43
C ASP A 957 -2.79 -20.83 31.64
N ILE A 958 -2.41 -21.91 32.34
CA ILE A 958 -2.05 -23.21 31.75
C ILE A 958 -3.28 -23.88 31.13
N GLU A 959 -4.41 -23.92 31.84
CA GLU A 959 -5.64 -24.51 31.31
C GLU A 959 -6.16 -23.74 30.10
N ALA A 960 -6.13 -22.42 30.15
CA ALA A 960 -6.53 -21.58 29.00
C ALA A 960 -5.66 -21.83 27.76
N ILE A 961 -4.38 -22.10 27.93
CA ILE A 961 -3.47 -22.42 26.80
C ILE A 961 -3.70 -23.86 26.31
N LYS A 962 -3.95 -24.83 27.18
CA LYS A 962 -4.31 -26.19 26.77
C LYS A 962 -5.55 -26.20 25.88
N ASP A 963 -6.59 -25.46 26.29
CA ASP A 963 -7.81 -25.33 25.50
C ASP A 963 -7.56 -24.72 24.14
N GLN A 964 -6.76 -23.63 24.07
CA GLN A 964 -6.39 -23.00 22.81
C GLN A 964 -5.54 -23.93 21.91
N ILE A 965 -4.66 -24.73 22.47
CA ILE A 965 -3.85 -25.71 21.72
C ILE A 965 -4.78 -26.76 21.11
N LEU A 966 -5.71 -27.34 21.90
CA LEU A 966 -6.65 -28.37 21.41
C LEU A 966 -7.61 -27.80 20.34
N GLU A 967 -8.12 -26.58 20.53
CA GLU A 967 -8.90 -25.89 19.51
C GLU A 967 -8.11 -25.67 18.20
N THR A 968 -6.83 -25.26 18.34
CA THR A 968 -5.95 -25.06 17.19
C THR A 968 -5.68 -26.37 16.45
N ILE A 969 -5.41 -27.45 17.19
CA ILE A 969 -5.22 -28.79 16.59
C ILE A 969 -6.47 -29.22 15.84
N THR A 970 -7.66 -29.03 16.43
CA THR A 970 -8.94 -29.38 15.77
C THR A 970 -9.07 -28.63 14.45
N LYS A 971 -8.84 -27.32 14.42
CA LYS A 971 -8.88 -26.53 13.18
C LYS A 971 -7.85 -26.97 12.13
N ILE A 972 -6.64 -27.36 12.58
CA ILE A 972 -5.63 -27.91 11.68
C ILE A 972 -6.11 -29.24 11.08
N MET A 973 -6.67 -30.12 11.89
CA MET A 973 -7.18 -31.45 11.45
C MET A 973 -8.40 -31.33 10.55
N ASP A 974 -9.19 -30.28 10.71
CA ASP A 974 -10.31 -29.90 9.82
C ASP A 974 -9.85 -29.18 8.55
N GLU A 975 -8.53 -28.97 8.38
CA GLU A 975 -7.92 -28.28 7.25
C GLU A 975 -8.41 -26.82 7.07
N ASP A 976 -8.76 -26.15 8.16
CA ASP A 976 -9.08 -24.74 8.14
C ASP A 976 -7.79 -23.89 8.01
N PHE A 977 -7.42 -23.59 6.78
CA PHE A 977 -6.27 -22.75 6.44
C PHE A 977 -6.70 -21.39 5.89
N THR A 978 -7.83 -20.88 6.37
CA THR A 978 -8.31 -19.54 6.01
C THR A 978 -7.27 -18.48 6.39
N PRO A 979 -6.80 -17.64 5.43
CA PRO A 979 -5.79 -16.65 5.72
C PRO A 979 -6.32 -15.58 6.67
N LYS A 980 -5.40 -14.98 7.43
CA LYS A 980 -5.65 -13.80 8.27
C LYS A 980 -4.84 -12.63 7.72
N PRO A 981 -5.39 -11.83 6.79
CA PRO A 981 -4.72 -10.64 6.29
C PRO A 981 -4.43 -9.64 7.41
N GLY A 982 -3.24 -9.04 7.38
CA GLY A 982 -2.83 -8.08 8.38
C GLY A 982 -1.49 -7.42 8.03
N TRP A 983 -0.99 -6.51 8.88
CA TRP A 983 0.28 -5.79 8.69
C TRP A 983 1.48 -6.72 8.44
N GLU A 984 1.40 -7.98 8.89
CA GLU A 984 2.44 -9.00 8.70
C GLU A 984 2.53 -9.49 7.25
N CYS A 985 1.47 -9.30 6.45
CA CYS A 985 1.45 -9.68 5.04
C CYS A 985 2.55 -8.97 4.23
N GLY A 986 2.96 -7.77 4.66
CA GLY A 986 4.05 -7.01 4.06
C GLY A 986 5.41 -7.73 4.10
N ASN A 987 5.62 -8.65 5.04
CA ASN A 987 6.88 -9.38 5.24
C ASN A 987 6.70 -10.91 5.15
N CYS A 988 5.59 -11.37 4.55
CA CYS A 988 5.29 -12.79 4.46
C CYS A 988 6.11 -13.45 3.34
N ASP A 989 6.83 -14.54 3.66
CA ASP A 989 7.59 -15.31 2.68
C ASP A 989 6.72 -15.84 1.54
N TYR A 990 5.51 -16.25 1.91
CA TYR A 990 4.55 -16.83 0.99
C TYR A 990 3.60 -15.80 0.36
N ALA A 991 3.97 -14.50 0.39
CA ALA A 991 3.14 -13.43 -0.15
C ALA A 991 2.77 -13.63 -1.63
N ILE A 992 3.68 -14.23 -2.40
CA ILE A 992 3.44 -14.55 -3.81
C ILE A 992 2.41 -15.68 -3.98
N LEU A 993 2.33 -16.62 -3.03
CA LEU A 993 1.36 -17.73 -3.05
C LEU A 993 -0.03 -17.32 -2.55
N CYS A 994 -0.14 -16.20 -1.84
CA CYS A 994 -1.38 -15.78 -1.20
C CYS A 994 -2.04 -14.66 -2.01
N ASP A 995 -3.23 -14.92 -2.55
CA ASP A 995 -4.02 -13.92 -3.28
C ASP A 995 -4.94 -13.08 -2.36
N GLU A 996 -5.11 -13.52 -1.10
CA GLU A 996 -5.93 -12.88 -0.07
C GLU A 996 -5.07 -12.07 0.93
N ARG A 997 -3.93 -11.59 0.49
CA ARG A 997 -3.06 -10.69 1.25
C ARG A 997 -3.80 -9.36 1.48
N GLU A 998 -3.55 -8.71 2.63
CA GLU A 998 -4.01 -7.34 2.87
C GLU A 998 -3.59 -6.43 1.70
N LYS A 999 -4.60 -5.90 1.01
CA LYS A 999 -4.43 -5.02 -0.16
C LYS A 999 -4.12 -3.60 0.25
#